data_84dad01a875a432fb87673dbb8d17758
#
_entry.id   84dad01a875a432fb87673dbb8d17758
#
_cell.length_a   1.000
_cell.length_b   1.000
_cell.length_c   1.000
_cell.angle_alpha   90.00
_cell.angle_beta   90.00
_cell.angle_gamma   90.00
#
_symmetry.space_group_name_H-M   'P 1'
#
loop_
_entity.id
_entity.type
_entity.pdbx_description
1 polymer ?
#
loop_
_entity_poly.entity_id
_entity_poly.type
_entity_poly.pdbx_seq_one_letter_code
_entity_poly.pdbx_strand_id
1 'polypeptide(L)'
;MSQPAADKHPTQKQPNTDSKMKTQTGAIEQLNVKTTNAHPHRLWVSILVAAFVVLFCEVGLFNLGYWRTFHNPAAVVGKPVIGEGLEARGNSDYTVTNPEKATITVPVSSPDGQPVRVRSVRVIATPTDRPMVEGQENLYSPAELLFNIVDADSGETASHSTEGNAGSTSNSSKTEKVDATEDQEHWGSSTHSDGAWGDINNTLNYTTNPASQYIIIGKAGGYSTSTKVRVKYTAEKGAAVLFDRLEVNPTIPFNINPWRVLLEVAIAFFFILFRPSSRLYALRVNLASNRQRLATAAYIIAWSALIATIAILTSPKNTLWFDQAGGNWNDFDQYQRLADALLHGHTWLDLPVDPVLGQLQNPYDFSARQAYATDGTMHDFYWDHAYFNGRYYCYFGVVPAVLLFAPYQLVTGQWLSSGVAIAVFSALAVAFGTLLVQRVARGYFPQASLGIVWLVVIAFNIGTNLFIYSYNSMFYGIPMACAIALVLMGLWFWQISKRPDGTVNPWLVAAGSICMALNLGTRPQFIAAWVIAFPLFWQQIRYRRTLFSRRGMAATLAALIPFVVLVPPILGYNYVRFHSWFNFGQNYNLTGYDMTARTSSKYTMIPALFNQLFQPIATSANFPFVQRVETTLAGPNEPSYGGYFAIYPIALFALLFFLVRRQLQSHKVWGLACCSMGMAFVAVLVDTYKSGTSMRYYGDFAYLVMLTVLLVVLAYDTSARYSTAHTGGIPSPGVSSSDSRGATTVHRSLGFRTLQTVLVTLVFLTFVITLLGMFTPTRLSEWYSLFSGMWTTVRSWFLGMLTS
;
A
#
# COMPACT_ATOMS: atom_id res chain seq x y z
N MET A 1 -32.09 25.82 91.60
CA MET A 1 -31.07 25.33 92.51
C MET A 1 -30.01 24.58 91.75
N SER A 2 -28.78 25.15 91.84
CA SER A 2 -27.46 24.54 91.69
C SER A 2 -27.11 23.83 90.36
N GLN A 3 -26.29 24.54 89.57
CA GLN A 3 -25.18 23.96 88.79
C GLN A 3 -24.20 23.22 89.75
N PRO A 4 -23.39 22.26 89.15
CA PRO A 4 -22.00 22.65 88.78
C PRO A 4 -21.33 22.01 87.56
N ALA A 5 -20.41 22.80 87.11
CA ALA A 5 -19.03 22.55 86.80
C ALA A 5 -18.69 21.77 85.46
N ALA A 6 -17.99 22.52 84.62
CA ALA A 6 -17.32 22.15 83.36
C ALA A 6 -16.12 21.20 83.58
N ASP A 7 -15.94 20.26 82.74
CA ASP A 7 -14.65 19.62 82.50
C ASP A 7 -14.22 19.76 80.98
N LYS A 8 -13.01 20.30 80.81
CA LYS A 8 -12.34 20.53 79.54
C LYS A 8 -11.62 19.29 79.07
N HIS A 9 -12.01 18.73 77.94
CA HIS A 9 -11.16 17.80 77.22
C HIS A 9 -10.47 18.46 76.03
N PRO A 10 -9.20 18.09 75.75
CA PRO A 10 -8.42 18.82 74.70
C PRO A 10 -8.74 18.29 73.32
N THR A 11 -8.96 19.27 72.40
CA THR A 11 -9.13 19.04 70.93
C THR A 11 -7.88 18.43 70.29
N GLN A 12 -7.97 17.18 69.90
CA GLN A 12 -7.00 16.54 68.99
C GLN A 12 -7.14 17.21 67.61
N LYS A 13 -6.08 17.93 67.18
CA LYS A 13 -5.89 18.37 65.81
C LYS A 13 -5.71 17.16 64.90
N GLN A 14 -6.66 16.92 64.00
CA GLN A 14 -6.47 16.01 62.86
C GLN A 14 -5.34 16.56 61.97
N PRO A 15 -4.39 15.70 61.55
CA PRO A 15 -3.33 16.13 60.63
C PRO A 15 -3.91 16.36 59.23
N ASN A 16 -3.58 17.51 58.65
CA ASN A 16 -3.97 18.02 57.39
C ASN A 16 -3.44 17.11 56.28
N THR A 17 -4.27 16.22 55.70
CA THR A 17 -3.94 15.28 54.63
C THR A 17 -3.62 15.95 53.32
N ASP A 18 -3.94 17.23 53.18
CA ASP A 18 -3.68 17.97 51.92
C ASP A 18 -2.22 18.38 51.70
N SER A 19 -1.46 18.55 52.79
CA SER A 19 -0.03 18.89 52.65
C SER A 19 0.86 17.74 52.25
N LYS A 20 0.48 16.50 52.60
CA LYS A 20 1.20 15.28 52.20
C LYS A 20 0.96 14.89 50.74
N MET A 21 -0.21 15.22 50.21
CA MET A 21 -0.52 14.96 48.80
C MET A 21 0.19 15.96 47.85
N LYS A 22 0.35 17.22 48.23
CA LYS A 22 1.12 18.21 47.48
C LYS A 22 2.62 17.92 47.51
N THR A 23 3.13 17.39 48.60
CA THR A 23 4.57 17.04 48.74
C THR A 23 4.94 15.81 47.95
N GLN A 24 4.03 14.81 47.81
CA GLN A 24 4.26 13.66 46.96
C GLN A 24 4.15 13.99 45.46
N THR A 25 3.29 14.95 45.07
CA THR A 25 3.19 15.39 43.67
C THR A 25 4.44 16.21 43.28
N GLY A 26 4.96 17.04 44.18
CA GLY A 26 6.21 17.78 43.96
C GLY A 26 7.48 16.90 43.92
N ALA A 27 7.51 15.79 44.70
CA ALA A 27 8.63 14.86 44.69
C ALA A 27 8.66 13.98 43.42
N ILE A 28 7.51 13.75 42.77
CA ILE A 28 7.42 13.03 41.53
C ILE A 28 7.84 13.94 40.34
N GLU A 29 7.69 15.25 40.44
CA GLU A 29 8.12 16.21 39.40
C GLU A 29 9.64 16.48 39.44
N GLN A 30 10.32 16.21 40.52
CA GLN A 30 11.77 16.41 40.68
C GLN A 30 12.63 15.15 40.51
N LEU A 31 12.06 14.03 40.08
CA LEU A 31 12.84 12.97 39.47
C LEU A 31 13.25 13.41 38.06
N ASN A 32 14.00 14.49 38.02
CA ASN A 32 14.92 14.78 36.94
C ASN A 32 15.90 13.62 36.88
N VAL A 33 15.57 12.61 36.11
CA VAL A 33 16.53 11.59 35.67
C VAL A 33 17.71 12.38 35.12
N LYS A 34 18.78 12.50 35.88
CA LYS A 34 20.07 12.89 35.35
C LYS A 34 20.33 11.88 34.26
N THR A 35 19.98 12.27 33.05
CA THR A 35 20.28 11.51 31.86
C THR A 35 21.78 11.30 31.91
N THR A 36 22.17 10.06 32.18
CA THR A 36 23.53 9.60 31.92
C THR A 36 23.90 10.14 30.56
N ASN A 37 25.04 10.85 30.51
CA ASN A 37 25.56 11.45 29.32
C ASN A 37 25.45 10.45 28.17
N ALA A 38 24.43 10.60 27.34
CA ALA A 38 24.37 9.86 26.07
C ALA A 38 25.64 10.32 25.35
N HIS A 39 26.62 9.45 25.28
CA HIS A 39 27.90 9.75 24.67
C HIS A 39 27.63 10.37 23.30
N PRO A 40 27.89 11.67 23.08
CA PRO A 40 27.64 12.33 21.79
C PRO A 40 28.36 11.58 20.67
N HIS A 41 29.44 10.92 21.00
CA HIS A 41 30.19 10.03 20.13
C HIS A 41 29.32 8.94 19.45
N ARG A 42 28.39 8.32 20.14
CA ARG A 42 27.52 7.27 19.53
C ARG A 42 26.55 7.84 18.49
N LEU A 43 26.10 9.07 18.64
CA LEU A 43 25.27 9.73 17.62
C LEU A 43 26.09 10.04 16.38
N TRP A 44 27.27 10.63 16.55
CA TRP A 44 28.17 10.94 15.44
C TRP A 44 28.62 9.69 14.68
N VAL A 45 28.92 8.59 15.39
CA VAL A 45 29.22 7.30 14.76
C VAL A 45 28.02 6.82 13.93
N SER A 46 26.77 6.92 14.44
CA SER A 46 25.58 6.53 13.67
C SER A 46 25.39 7.40 12.43
N ILE A 47 25.66 8.71 12.51
CA ILE A 47 25.57 9.62 11.37
C ILE A 47 26.68 9.30 10.34
N LEU A 48 27.90 9.06 10.78
CA LEU A 48 29.01 8.70 9.88
C LEU A 48 28.76 7.36 9.17
N VAL A 49 28.25 6.35 9.90
CA VAL A 49 27.88 5.06 9.32
C VAL A 49 26.75 5.25 8.29
N ALA A 50 25.73 6.04 8.62
CA ALA A 50 24.62 6.31 7.69
C ALA A 50 25.11 7.06 6.44
N ALA A 51 25.96 8.08 6.60
CA ALA A 51 26.55 8.81 5.49
C ALA A 51 27.40 7.89 4.60
N PHE A 52 28.20 7.01 5.22
CA PHE A 52 28.97 6.01 4.48
C PHE A 52 28.07 5.03 3.70
N VAL A 53 26.97 4.55 4.33
CA VAL A 53 26.02 3.65 3.67
C VAL A 53 25.36 4.33 2.46
N VAL A 54 24.89 5.58 2.62
CA VAL A 54 24.30 6.36 1.51
C VAL A 54 25.33 6.55 0.39
N LEU A 55 26.58 6.93 0.72
CA LEU A 55 27.64 7.08 -0.27
C LEU A 55 27.96 5.76 -0.97
N PHE A 56 28.02 4.65 -0.23
CA PHE A 56 28.25 3.32 -0.78
C PHE A 56 27.10 2.89 -1.71
N CYS A 57 25.85 3.14 -1.31
CA CYS A 57 24.70 2.84 -2.15
C CYS A 57 24.72 3.67 -3.43
N GLU A 58 24.91 4.98 -3.34
CA GLU A 58 24.93 5.86 -4.50
C GLU A 58 26.09 5.60 -5.44
N VAL A 59 27.32 5.50 -4.92
CA VAL A 59 28.50 5.34 -5.76
C VAL A 59 28.67 3.89 -6.23
N GLY A 60 28.41 2.92 -5.35
CA GLY A 60 28.65 1.51 -5.62
C GLY A 60 27.42 0.82 -6.20
N LEU A 61 26.35 0.71 -5.38
CA LEU A 61 25.22 -0.17 -5.67
C LEU A 61 24.36 0.36 -6.84
N PHE A 62 23.93 1.61 -6.77
CA PHE A 62 23.06 2.20 -7.81
C PHE A 62 23.81 2.62 -9.08
N ASN A 63 25.12 2.70 -9.03
CA ASN A 63 25.97 2.89 -10.18
C ASN A 63 26.71 1.59 -10.61
N LEU A 64 26.21 0.44 -10.18
CA LEU A 64 26.81 -0.85 -10.54
C LEU A 64 26.83 -1.07 -12.07
N GLY A 65 25.79 -0.58 -12.77
CA GLY A 65 25.74 -0.59 -14.23
C GLY A 65 26.92 0.16 -14.87
N TYR A 66 27.26 1.36 -14.34
CA TYR A 66 28.44 2.10 -14.78
C TYR A 66 29.73 1.29 -14.56
N TRP A 67 29.95 0.77 -13.35
CA TRP A 67 31.14 0.02 -13.02
C TRP A 67 31.31 -1.27 -13.83
N ARG A 68 30.21 -1.96 -14.11
CA ARG A 68 30.20 -3.18 -14.94
C ARG A 68 30.51 -2.90 -16.42
N THR A 69 30.12 -1.72 -16.92
CA THR A 69 30.26 -1.35 -18.33
C THR A 69 31.45 -0.43 -18.58
N PHE A 70 32.14 0.02 -17.56
CA PHE A 70 33.27 0.96 -17.66
C PHE A 70 34.44 0.45 -18.55
N HIS A 71 34.67 -0.86 -18.54
CA HIS A 71 35.71 -1.52 -19.35
C HIS A 71 35.08 -2.40 -20.44
N ASN A 72 33.96 -1.99 -21.03
CA ASN A 72 33.38 -2.72 -22.15
C ASN A 72 34.33 -2.64 -23.37
N PRO A 73 34.51 -3.76 -24.13
CA PRO A 73 35.26 -3.72 -25.35
C PRO A 73 34.60 -2.80 -26.39
N ALA A 74 35.35 -2.03 -27.10
CA ALA A 74 34.88 -1.21 -28.19
C ALA A 74 34.23 -2.07 -29.28
N ALA A 75 33.07 -1.62 -29.76
CA ALA A 75 32.35 -2.30 -30.83
C ALA A 75 32.01 -1.32 -31.97
N VAL A 76 32.17 -1.79 -33.19
CA VAL A 76 31.71 -1.10 -34.42
C VAL A 76 30.39 -1.73 -34.84
N VAL A 77 29.40 -0.87 -35.08
CA VAL A 77 28.04 -1.29 -35.44
C VAL A 77 27.81 -1.01 -36.91
N GLY A 78 27.41 -2.01 -37.67
CA GLY A 78 27.07 -1.91 -39.09
C GLY A 78 25.66 -1.38 -39.31
N LYS A 79 25.25 -1.27 -40.57
CA LYS A 79 23.89 -0.84 -40.90
C LYS A 79 22.87 -1.89 -40.48
N PRO A 80 21.78 -1.50 -39.83
CA PRO A 80 20.70 -2.41 -39.49
C PRO A 80 19.99 -2.95 -40.72
N VAL A 81 19.64 -4.22 -40.69
CA VAL A 81 18.78 -4.90 -41.65
C VAL A 81 17.41 -5.10 -41.02
N ILE A 82 16.40 -4.51 -41.60
CA ILE A 82 15.02 -4.55 -41.11
C ILE A 82 14.34 -5.81 -41.66
N GLY A 83 13.70 -6.60 -40.78
CA GLY A 83 12.99 -7.81 -41.17
C GLY A 83 11.64 -7.54 -41.81
N GLU A 84 11.11 -8.54 -42.51
CA GLU A 84 9.86 -8.47 -43.27
C GLU A 84 8.61 -8.16 -42.43
N GLY A 85 8.68 -8.34 -41.10
CA GLY A 85 7.58 -8.07 -40.19
C GLY A 85 7.45 -6.61 -39.75
N LEU A 86 8.31 -5.71 -40.23
CA LEU A 86 8.32 -4.29 -39.95
C LEU A 86 8.20 -3.49 -41.24
N GLU A 87 7.21 -2.62 -41.31
CA GLU A 87 7.00 -1.70 -42.41
C GLU A 87 7.35 -0.28 -42.00
N ALA A 88 8.25 0.37 -42.73
CA ALA A 88 8.67 1.75 -42.45
C ALA A 88 7.55 2.74 -42.75
N ARG A 89 7.17 3.60 -41.78
CA ARG A 89 6.24 4.73 -41.94
C ARG A 89 6.98 6.05 -42.14
N GLY A 90 8.23 6.07 -41.79
CA GLY A 90 9.09 7.25 -41.86
C GLY A 90 10.48 6.94 -41.29
N ASN A 91 11.27 7.99 -41.06
CA ASN A 91 12.57 7.82 -40.42
C ASN A 91 12.39 7.30 -38.98
N SER A 92 12.91 6.12 -38.68
CA SER A 92 12.89 5.50 -37.37
C SER A 92 11.50 5.08 -36.83
N ASP A 93 10.46 5.16 -37.67
CA ASP A 93 9.08 4.81 -37.32
C ASP A 93 8.63 3.60 -38.17
N TYR A 94 8.15 2.55 -37.48
CA TYR A 94 7.77 1.29 -38.13
C TYR A 94 6.42 0.81 -37.59
N THR A 95 5.65 0.14 -38.46
CA THR A 95 4.45 -0.61 -38.06
C THR A 95 4.77 -2.09 -38.07
N VAL A 96 4.35 -2.79 -37.05
CA VAL A 96 4.44 -4.26 -36.97
C VAL A 96 3.38 -4.87 -37.88
N THR A 97 3.79 -5.45 -39.00
CA THR A 97 2.91 -6.12 -39.96
C THR A 97 2.78 -7.62 -39.66
N ASN A 98 3.87 -8.22 -39.15
CA ASN A 98 3.92 -9.60 -38.71
C ASN A 98 4.76 -9.70 -37.44
N PRO A 99 4.14 -9.95 -36.26
CA PRO A 99 4.85 -10.07 -34.98
C PRO A 99 5.95 -11.15 -34.96
N GLU A 100 5.76 -12.26 -35.67
CA GLU A 100 6.75 -13.34 -35.72
C GLU A 100 8.04 -12.95 -36.48
N LYS A 101 7.93 -12.07 -37.45
CA LYS A 101 9.02 -11.58 -38.31
C LYS A 101 9.45 -10.15 -38.03
N ALA A 102 8.97 -9.52 -36.95
CA ALA A 102 9.28 -8.15 -36.55
C ALA A 102 10.68 -8.06 -35.94
N THR A 103 11.71 -8.21 -36.79
CA THR A 103 13.11 -8.32 -36.38
C THR A 103 13.98 -7.24 -36.99
N ILE A 104 15.05 -6.88 -36.29
CA ILE A 104 16.12 -6.01 -36.78
C ILE A 104 17.45 -6.71 -36.52
N THR A 105 18.24 -6.92 -37.54
CA THR A 105 19.56 -7.55 -37.45
C THR A 105 20.64 -6.50 -37.64
N VAL A 106 21.57 -6.41 -36.72
CA VAL A 106 22.65 -5.42 -36.73
C VAL A 106 23.99 -6.15 -36.73
N PRO A 107 24.80 -6.01 -37.76
CA PRO A 107 26.17 -6.55 -37.80
C PRO A 107 27.04 -5.83 -36.75
N VAL A 108 27.88 -6.56 -36.02
CA VAL A 108 28.77 -6.00 -35.01
C VAL A 108 30.17 -6.60 -35.14
N SER A 109 31.20 -5.79 -34.92
CA SER A 109 32.59 -6.24 -34.91
C SER A 109 33.39 -5.41 -33.89
N SER A 110 34.59 -5.91 -33.56
CA SER A 110 35.61 -5.07 -32.91
C SER A 110 36.17 -4.06 -33.93
N PRO A 111 36.91 -3.04 -33.49
CA PRO A 111 37.60 -2.08 -34.41
C PRO A 111 38.55 -2.76 -35.41
N ASP A 112 39.04 -3.94 -35.06
CA ASP A 112 39.95 -4.75 -35.90
C ASP A 112 39.19 -5.69 -36.84
N GLY A 113 37.84 -5.57 -36.93
CA GLY A 113 36.99 -6.40 -37.76
C GLY A 113 36.76 -7.82 -37.24
N GLN A 114 37.22 -8.14 -36.04
CA GLN A 114 37.01 -9.45 -35.41
C GLN A 114 35.68 -9.50 -34.67
N PRO A 115 35.12 -10.70 -34.39
CA PRO A 115 33.96 -10.85 -33.56
C PRO A 115 34.12 -10.16 -32.19
N VAL A 116 33.08 -9.49 -31.73
CA VAL A 116 33.13 -8.71 -30.48
C VAL A 116 32.27 -9.35 -29.40
N ARG A 117 32.78 -9.28 -28.18
CA ARG A 117 32.01 -9.69 -26.99
C ARG A 117 30.97 -8.64 -26.64
N VAL A 118 29.67 -8.98 -26.76
CA VAL A 118 28.57 -8.08 -26.43
C VAL A 118 28.23 -8.21 -24.94
N ARG A 119 28.30 -7.10 -24.19
CA ARG A 119 28.01 -7.03 -22.73
C ARG A 119 26.82 -6.14 -22.42
N SER A 120 26.62 -5.12 -23.22
CA SER A 120 25.50 -4.20 -23.09
C SER A 120 25.06 -3.72 -24.45
N VAL A 121 23.79 -3.36 -24.57
CA VAL A 121 23.24 -2.71 -25.74
C VAL A 121 22.44 -1.49 -25.32
N ARG A 122 22.33 -0.53 -26.23
CA ARG A 122 21.44 0.60 -26.12
C ARG A 122 20.62 0.69 -27.37
N VAL A 123 19.30 0.61 -27.23
CA VAL A 123 18.37 0.82 -28.32
C VAL A 123 17.96 2.28 -28.34
N ILE A 124 18.37 3.03 -29.35
CA ILE A 124 17.96 4.42 -29.53
C ILE A 124 16.71 4.40 -30.38
N ALA A 125 15.59 4.83 -29.79
CA ALA A 125 14.29 4.79 -30.41
C ALA A 125 14.08 5.96 -31.42
N THR A 126 14.58 7.16 -31.08
CA THR A 126 14.42 8.34 -31.92
C THR A 126 15.75 8.96 -32.29
N PRO A 127 15.87 9.56 -33.52
CA PRO A 127 17.05 10.30 -33.88
C PRO A 127 17.34 11.47 -32.93
N THR A 128 18.59 11.83 -32.77
CA THR A 128 19.03 12.92 -31.87
C THR A 128 18.54 14.29 -32.33
N ASP A 129 18.33 14.48 -33.62
CA ASP A 129 17.79 15.70 -34.23
C ASP A 129 16.25 15.81 -34.10
N ARG A 130 15.59 14.73 -33.74
CA ARG A 130 14.11 14.67 -33.54
C ARG A 130 13.82 13.91 -32.23
N PRO A 131 14.15 14.49 -31.08
CA PRO A 131 13.91 13.84 -29.80
C PRO A 131 12.39 13.66 -29.58
N MET A 132 12.02 12.59 -28.88
CA MET A 132 10.64 12.38 -28.46
C MET A 132 10.20 13.52 -27.54
N VAL A 133 9.05 14.11 -27.83
CA VAL A 133 8.46 15.17 -26.99
C VAL A 133 7.64 14.53 -25.89
N GLU A 134 7.67 15.11 -24.69
CA GLU A 134 6.85 14.66 -23.55
C GLU A 134 5.36 14.65 -23.96
N GLY A 135 4.69 13.53 -23.70
CA GLY A 135 3.28 13.30 -24.09
C GLY A 135 3.09 12.60 -25.44
N GLN A 136 4.14 12.42 -26.24
CA GLN A 136 4.09 11.61 -27.48
C GLN A 136 4.38 10.12 -27.22
N GLU A 137 4.81 9.76 -26.02
CA GLU A 137 5.12 8.37 -25.65
C GLU A 137 3.92 7.44 -25.87
N ASN A 138 2.71 7.96 -25.67
CA ASN A 138 1.48 7.18 -25.81
C ASN A 138 1.08 6.90 -27.27
N LEU A 139 1.76 7.50 -28.26
CA LEU A 139 1.54 7.21 -29.67
C LEU A 139 2.15 5.86 -30.08
N TYR A 140 3.06 5.33 -29.28
CA TYR A 140 3.80 4.11 -29.55
C TYR A 140 3.50 3.06 -28.49
N SER A 141 3.19 1.86 -28.95
CA SER A 141 2.97 0.73 -28.04
C SER A 141 4.26 0.36 -27.32
N PRO A 142 4.25 0.14 -26.01
CA PRO A 142 5.37 -0.49 -25.34
C PRO A 142 5.71 -1.79 -26.04
N ALA A 143 6.98 -1.97 -26.41
CA ALA A 143 7.42 -3.17 -27.09
C ALA A 143 8.37 -3.95 -26.19
N GLU A 144 8.13 -5.22 -26.03
CA GLU A 144 9.10 -6.13 -25.44
C GLU A 144 10.15 -6.45 -26.51
N LEU A 145 11.43 -6.35 -26.14
CA LEU A 145 12.53 -6.64 -27.02
C LEU A 145 13.18 -7.96 -26.61
N LEU A 146 13.19 -8.91 -27.54
CA LEU A 146 14.00 -10.10 -27.41
C LEU A 146 15.31 -9.90 -28.18
N PHE A 147 16.43 -10.32 -27.57
CA PHE A 147 17.74 -10.21 -28.17
C PHE A 147 18.30 -11.59 -28.48
N ASN A 148 18.87 -11.75 -29.65
CA ASN A 148 19.62 -12.94 -30.01
C ASN A 148 21.02 -12.46 -30.42
N ILE A 149 22.06 -13.04 -29.80
CA ILE A 149 23.48 -12.78 -30.16
C ILE A 149 24.00 -14.03 -30.85
N VAL A 150 24.36 -13.89 -32.09
CA VAL A 150 24.84 -15.01 -32.92
C VAL A 150 26.32 -15.21 -32.62
N ASP A 151 26.64 -16.38 -32.07
CA ASP A 151 28.01 -16.79 -31.80
C ASP A 151 28.85 -16.87 -33.05
N ALA A 152 30.07 -16.35 -32.99
CA ALA A 152 31.01 -16.39 -34.07
C ALA A 152 31.48 -17.85 -34.38
N ASP A 153 31.45 -18.69 -33.32
CA ASP A 153 31.88 -20.10 -33.43
C ASP A 153 30.75 -21.02 -33.94
N SER A 154 29.51 -20.57 -33.94
CA SER A 154 28.38 -21.27 -34.58
C SER A 154 28.36 -20.97 -36.09
N GLY A 155 29.52 -21.03 -36.72
CA GLY A 155 29.60 -20.93 -38.17
C GLY A 155 28.72 -22.00 -38.81
N GLU A 156 27.92 -21.57 -39.80
CA GLU A 156 27.26 -22.48 -40.74
C GLU A 156 28.23 -23.53 -41.25
N THR A 157 28.34 -24.64 -40.53
CA THR A 157 28.95 -25.87 -41.05
C THR A 157 27.90 -26.93 -41.11
N ALA A 158 27.52 -27.17 -42.39
CA ALA A 158 26.74 -28.29 -42.80
C ALA A 158 27.20 -29.57 -42.14
N SER A 159 26.21 -30.34 -41.70
CA SER A 159 26.13 -31.80 -41.66
C SER A 159 27.42 -32.58 -41.88
N HIS A 160 27.92 -33.24 -40.86
CA HIS A 160 28.45 -34.58 -41.02
C HIS A 160 28.05 -35.44 -39.81
N SER A 161 27.23 -36.42 -40.11
CA SER A 161 26.90 -37.58 -39.32
C SER A 161 28.13 -38.38 -38.94
N THR A 162 28.30 -38.71 -37.68
CA THR A 162 28.98 -39.95 -37.30
C THR A 162 28.28 -40.56 -36.08
N GLU A 163 27.78 -41.78 -36.32
CA GLU A 163 27.23 -42.69 -35.36
C GLU A 163 28.26 -43.10 -34.31
N GLY A 164 27.78 -43.30 -33.10
CA GLY A 164 28.59 -43.85 -32.01
C GLY A 164 27.80 -44.09 -30.71
N ASN A 165 26.98 -45.06 -30.75
CA ASN A 165 26.58 -46.12 -29.80
C ASN A 165 26.65 -45.91 -28.28
N ALA A 166 25.55 -46.33 -27.70
CA ALA A 166 25.29 -47.09 -26.48
C ALA A 166 24.75 -46.38 -25.25
N GLY A 167 23.46 -46.53 -25.01
CA GLY A 167 22.93 -47.41 -23.94
C GLY A 167 22.27 -46.65 -22.79
N SER A 168 21.02 -46.60 -22.74
CA SER A 168 20.02 -47.39 -22.00
C SER A 168 18.76 -46.60 -21.63
N THR A 169 17.66 -47.14 -22.07
CA THR A 169 16.29 -47.28 -21.46
C THR A 169 15.76 -46.17 -20.55
N SER A 170 14.59 -45.58 -20.79
CA SER A 170 13.26 -46.15 -20.95
C SER A 170 12.13 -45.11 -21.15
N ASN A 171 11.14 -45.55 -21.92
CA ASN A 171 9.71 -45.19 -21.97
C ASN A 171 9.26 -43.83 -22.56
N SER A 172 8.95 -43.84 -23.78
CA SER A 172 7.68 -43.83 -24.55
C SER A 172 6.60 -42.83 -24.11
N SER A 173 6.42 -41.85 -24.94
CA SER A 173 5.10 -41.49 -25.46
C SER A 173 5.24 -40.91 -26.88
N LYS A 174 4.43 -41.43 -27.79
CA LYS A 174 4.36 -41.11 -29.20
C LYS A 174 4.14 -39.63 -29.45
N THR A 175 4.98 -39.05 -30.26
CA THR A 175 4.67 -37.79 -30.96
C THR A 175 4.85 -37.99 -32.45
N GLU A 176 3.84 -37.63 -33.20
CA GLU A 176 3.80 -37.69 -34.65
C GLU A 176 4.95 -36.91 -35.26
N LYS A 177 5.52 -37.47 -36.29
CA LYS A 177 6.46 -36.80 -37.19
C LYS A 177 5.69 -35.72 -37.96
N VAL A 178 6.03 -34.51 -37.75
CA VAL A 178 5.76 -33.39 -38.68
C VAL A 178 7.09 -33.10 -39.38
N ASP A 179 7.05 -33.11 -40.70
CA ASP A 179 8.20 -32.86 -41.56
C ASP A 179 8.85 -31.51 -41.24
N ALA A 180 10.17 -31.57 -41.02
CA ALA A 180 11.00 -30.42 -40.81
C ALA A 180 11.42 -29.83 -42.14
N THR A 181 10.80 -28.73 -42.55
CA THR A 181 11.38 -27.76 -43.46
C THR A 181 10.87 -26.40 -43.06
N GLU A 182 11.71 -25.71 -42.27
CA GLU A 182 11.89 -24.29 -42.17
C GLU A 182 12.67 -23.98 -40.89
N ASP A 183 13.75 -23.26 -41.01
CA ASP A 183 14.59 -22.80 -39.89
C ASP A 183 13.75 -22.11 -38.83
N GLN A 184 13.33 -22.85 -37.79
CA GLN A 184 12.82 -22.24 -36.56
C GLN A 184 13.99 -21.64 -35.84
N GLU A 185 14.30 -20.36 -36.18
CA GLU A 185 15.17 -19.54 -35.36
C GLU A 185 14.55 -19.48 -33.96
N HIS A 186 15.25 -20.03 -32.99
CA HIS A 186 14.84 -19.97 -31.57
C HIS A 186 14.97 -18.52 -31.08
N TRP A 187 13.86 -17.82 -31.10
CA TRP A 187 13.69 -16.54 -30.42
C TRP A 187 13.14 -16.79 -29.03
N GLY A 188 13.79 -16.32 -28.02
CA GLY A 188 13.36 -16.49 -26.64
C GLY A 188 14.49 -16.99 -25.77
N SER A 189 14.24 -17.11 -24.48
CA SER A 189 15.23 -17.53 -23.51
C SER A 189 16.08 -18.64 -24.07
N SER A 190 17.29 -18.32 -24.49
CA SER A 190 18.15 -19.34 -25.00
C SER A 190 18.39 -20.33 -23.86
N THR A 191 17.99 -21.54 -24.07
CA THR A 191 18.47 -22.69 -23.32
C THR A 191 19.93 -22.97 -23.66
N HIS A 192 20.72 -21.92 -23.89
CA HIS A 192 22.15 -22.09 -23.88
C HIS A 192 22.56 -22.49 -22.47
N SER A 193 23.38 -23.46 -22.35
CA SER A 193 24.00 -23.96 -21.12
C SER A 193 24.59 -22.88 -20.23
N ASP A 194 24.70 -21.70 -20.71
CA ASP A 194 25.24 -20.47 -20.14
C ASP A 194 24.14 -19.51 -19.62
N GLY A 195 22.87 -19.85 -19.77
CA GLY A 195 21.76 -19.14 -19.14
C GLY A 195 21.60 -17.66 -19.52
N ALA A 196 21.99 -17.28 -20.73
CA ALA A 196 22.29 -15.90 -21.02
C ALA A 196 21.09 -15.00 -21.30
N TRP A 197 19.93 -15.51 -21.63
CA TRP A 197 18.85 -14.71 -22.23
C TRP A 197 17.50 -14.92 -21.60
N GLY A 198 17.45 -15.71 -20.53
CA GLY A 198 16.23 -15.88 -19.78
C GLY A 198 15.82 -14.58 -19.10
N ASP A 199 14.60 -14.17 -19.34
CA ASP A 199 13.78 -13.33 -18.45
C ASP A 199 14.31 -11.96 -18.03
N ILE A 200 15.20 -11.32 -18.78
CA ILE A 200 15.37 -9.89 -18.64
C ILE A 200 14.10 -9.26 -19.21
N ASN A 201 13.34 -8.57 -18.40
CA ASN A 201 12.22 -7.76 -18.86
C ASN A 201 12.76 -6.62 -19.75
N ASN A 202 12.94 -6.92 -21.02
CA ASN A 202 13.53 -6.06 -22.03
C ASN A 202 12.49 -5.13 -22.67
N THR A 203 11.49 -4.71 -21.92
CA THR A 203 10.48 -3.79 -22.41
C THR A 203 11.10 -2.43 -22.70
N LEU A 204 11.07 -2.03 -23.96
CA LEU A 204 11.41 -0.68 -24.37
C LEU A 204 10.19 0.21 -24.16
N ASN A 205 10.30 1.12 -23.21
CA ASN A 205 9.32 2.18 -23.00
C ASN A 205 9.79 3.40 -23.76
N TYR A 206 8.97 3.87 -24.70
CA TYR A 206 9.21 5.10 -25.47
C TYR A 206 8.97 6.33 -24.59
N THR A 207 9.88 6.55 -23.63
CA THR A 207 9.85 7.68 -22.72
C THR A 207 11.01 8.61 -23.01
N THR A 208 10.89 9.85 -22.59
CA THR A 208 11.98 10.83 -22.65
C THR A 208 13.19 10.47 -21.77
N ASN A 209 13.07 9.42 -20.94
CA ASN A 209 14.16 9.00 -20.06
C ASN A 209 15.20 8.13 -20.81
N PRO A 210 16.41 8.64 -21.08
CA PRO A 210 17.45 7.88 -21.77
C PRO A 210 17.87 6.58 -21.08
N ALA A 211 17.68 6.47 -19.77
CA ALA A 211 18.05 5.29 -19.01
C ALA A 211 17.24 4.04 -19.39
N SER A 212 16.02 4.20 -19.92
CA SER A 212 15.20 3.09 -20.41
C SER A 212 15.79 2.36 -21.62
N GLN A 213 16.71 3.00 -22.32
CA GLN A 213 17.30 2.49 -23.56
C GLN A 213 18.47 1.55 -23.31
N TYR A 214 19.05 1.51 -22.08
CA TYR A 214 20.19 0.66 -21.75
C TYR A 214 19.74 -0.71 -21.25
N ILE A 215 20.36 -1.74 -21.82
CA ILE A 215 20.13 -3.14 -21.45
C ILE A 215 21.48 -3.78 -21.23
N ILE A 216 21.69 -4.33 -20.05
CA ILE A 216 22.88 -5.13 -19.75
C ILE A 216 22.60 -6.57 -20.15
N ILE A 217 23.48 -7.10 -20.98
CA ILE A 217 23.37 -8.45 -21.50
C ILE A 217 24.34 -9.31 -20.71
N GLY A 218 23.80 -10.22 -19.94
CA GLY A 218 24.47 -11.32 -19.34
C GLY A 218 25.23 -11.17 -18.04
N LYS A 219 25.64 -12.33 -17.51
CA LYS A 219 26.43 -12.47 -16.29
C LYS A 219 27.84 -11.95 -16.49
N ALA A 220 28.42 -11.37 -15.44
CA ALA A 220 29.80 -10.95 -15.44
C ALA A 220 30.71 -12.14 -15.77
N GLY A 221 31.20 -12.23 -16.99
CA GLY A 221 32.22 -13.19 -17.39
C GLY A 221 31.92 -14.13 -18.54
N GLY A 222 30.69 -14.24 -19.02
CA GLY A 222 30.38 -15.34 -19.90
C GLY A 222 29.60 -15.02 -21.16
N TYR A 223 30.16 -14.39 -22.17
CA TYR A 223 29.58 -14.40 -23.50
C TYR A 223 30.61 -14.65 -24.54
N SER A 224 30.24 -15.47 -25.51
CA SER A 224 30.95 -15.70 -26.72
C SER A 224 31.08 -14.41 -27.54
N THR A 225 32.07 -14.42 -28.41
CA THR A 225 32.27 -13.35 -29.39
C THR A 225 31.19 -13.42 -30.46
N SER A 226 30.68 -12.28 -30.86
CA SER A 226 29.50 -12.20 -31.74
C SER A 226 29.77 -11.35 -32.95
N THR A 227 29.09 -11.69 -34.06
CA THR A 227 29.16 -10.94 -35.33
C THR A 227 27.85 -10.22 -35.64
N LYS A 228 26.76 -10.60 -35.02
CA LYS A 228 25.42 -10.01 -35.25
C LYS A 228 24.64 -9.96 -33.94
N VAL A 229 23.91 -8.84 -33.73
CA VAL A 229 22.90 -8.70 -32.70
C VAL A 229 21.55 -8.64 -33.38
N ARG A 230 20.63 -9.53 -33.02
CA ARG A 230 19.27 -9.54 -33.54
C ARG A 230 18.33 -9.03 -32.46
N VAL A 231 17.41 -8.16 -32.81
CA VAL A 231 16.36 -7.60 -31.93
C VAL A 231 15.02 -7.99 -32.53
N LYS A 232 14.13 -8.60 -31.76
CA LYS A 232 12.75 -8.89 -32.12
C LYS A 232 11.79 -8.07 -31.30
N TYR A 233 10.81 -7.44 -31.93
CA TYR A 233 9.72 -6.74 -31.26
C TYR A 233 8.56 -7.71 -31.01
N THR A 234 8.17 -7.90 -29.75
CA THR A 234 6.97 -8.66 -29.38
C THR A 234 5.79 -7.72 -29.20
N ALA A 235 5.42 -7.03 -30.23
CA ALA A 235 4.28 -6.14 -30.24
C ALA A 235 3.17 -6.70 -31.16
N GLU A 236 1.92 -6.30 -30.90
CA GLU A 236 0.78 -6.77 -31.68
C GLU A 236 0.83 -6.25 -33.12
N LYS A 237 0.16 -6.96 -34.02
CA LYS A 237 0.03 -6.52 -35.42
C LYS A 237 -0.67 -5.16 -35.49
N GLY A 238 -0.10 -4.22 -36.23
CA GLY A 238 -0.58 -2.84 -36.33
C GLY A 238 0.04 -1.89 -35.28
N ALA A 239 0.79 -2.41 -34.30
CA ALA A 239 1.48 -1.59 -33.32
C ALA A 239 2.55 -0.70 -33.99
N ALA A 240 2.64 0.55 -33.54
CA ALA A 240 3.71 1.47 -33.94
C ALA A 240 4.92 1.30 -33.01
N VAL A 241 6.11 1.16 -33.57
CA VAL A 241 7.37 1.01 -32.83
C VAL A 241 8.44 1.93 -33.41
N LEU A 242 9.35 2.39 -32.58
CA LEU A 242 10.43 3.29 -32.96
C LEU A 242 11.78 2.58 -32.88
N PHE A 243 12.62 2.78 -33.89
CA PHE A 243 14.01 2.34 -33.89
C PHE A 243 14.85 3.26 -34.76
N ASP A 244 15.86 3.90 -34.19
CA ASP A 244 16.83 4.71 -34.93
C ASP A 244 18.15 3.90 -35.11
N ARG A 245 18.77 3.50 -34.03
CA ARG A 245 20.03 2.74 -34.07
C ARG A 245 20.24 1.91 -32.81
N LEU A 246 21.11 0.94 -32.92
CA LEU A 246 21.63 0.12 -31.83
C LEU A 246 23.07 0.52 -31.53
N GLU A 247 23.40 0.79 -30.26
CA GLU A 247 24.76 0.91 -29.79
C GLU A 247 25.12 -0.37 -29.02
N VAL A 248 26.31 -0.91 -29.31
CA VAL A 248 26.82 -2.13 -28.69
C VAL A 248 27.96 -1.78 -27.74
N ASN A 249 27.92 -2.35 -26.55
CA ASN A 249 28.87 -2.10 -25.48
C ASN A 249 28.96 -0.64 -25.00
N PRO A 250 27.87 0.15 -25.02
CA PRO A 250 27.96 1.48 -24.46
C PRO A 250 28.26 1.44 -22.96
N THR A 251 28.97 2.45 -22.46
CA THR A 251 29.12 2.66 -21.01
C THR A 251 27.85 3.30 -20.48
N ILE A 252 27.25 2.69 -19.47
CA ILE A 252 26.09 3.26 -18.78
C ILE A 252 26.57 4.52 -18.02
N PRO A 253 25.92 5.68 -18.17
CA PRO A 253 26.34 6.90 -17.50
C PRO A 253 26.31 6.77 -15.99
N PHE A 254 27.32 7.31 -15.33
CA PHE A 254 27.29 7.51 -13.88
C PHE A 254 26.25 8.55 -13.51
N ASN A 255 25.32 8.19 -12.64
CA ASN A 255 24.18 9.05 -12.31
C ASN A 255 23.89 9.07 -10.80
N ILE A 256 23.90 10.28 -10.21
CA ILE A 256 23.39 10.52 -8.86
C ILE A 256 22.00 11.15 -8.99
N ASN A 257 20.97 10.44 -8.50
CA ASN A 257 19.60 10.94 -8.59
C ASN A 257 19.22 11.62 -7.26
N PRO A 258 18.84 12.92 -7.25
CA PRO A 258 18.54 13.64 -6.02
C PRO A 258 17.33 13.08 -5.25
N TRP A 259 16.34 12.53 -5.92
CA TRP A 259 15.18 11.91 -5.29
C TRP A 259 15.53 10.59 -4.61
N ARG A 260 16.41 9.80 -5.22
CA ARG A 260 16.97 8.58 -4.62
C ARG A 260 17.80 8.90 -3.39
N VAL A 261 18.71 9.87 -3.48
CA VAL A 261 19.49 10.35 -2.32
C VAL A 261 18.56 10.82 -1.19
N LEU A 262 17.51 11.58 -1.51
CA LEU A 262 16.54 12.04 -0.52
C LEU A 262 15.84 10.86 0.18
N LEU A 263 15.45 9.83 -0.57
CA LEU A 263 14.86 8.61 -0.02
C LEU A 263 15.83 7.87 0.90
N GLU A 264 17.10 7.71 0.47
CA GLU A 264 18.15 7.07 1.28
C GLU A 264 18.42 7.84 2.58
N VAL A 265 18.48 9.16 2.50
CA VAL A 265 18.66 10.03 3.67
C VAL A 265 17.45 9.91 4.61
N ALA A 266 16.22 9.82 4.08
CA ALA A 266 15.02 9.61 4.89
C ALA A 266 15.04 8.25 5.60
N ILE A 267 15.47 7.19 4.90
CA ILE A 267 15.66 5.85 5.47
C ILE A 267 16.76 5.88 6.56
N ALA A 268 17.89 6.50 6.27
CA ALA A 268 18.98 6.65 7.23
C ALA A 268 18.53 7.42 8.48
N PHE A 269 17.77 8.50 8.29
CA PHE A 269 17.18 9.29 9.39
C PHE A 269 16.24 8.43 10.24
N PHE A 270 15.38 7.60 9.61
CA PHE A 270 14.54 6.66 10.34
C PHE A 270 15.35 5.73 11.25
N PHE A 271 16.41 5.08 10.75
CA PHE A 271 17.25 4.19 11.55
C PHE A 271 18.04 4.94 12.63
N ILE A 272 18.52 6.15 12.35
CA ILE A 272 19.17 7.00 13.36
C ILE A 272 18.19 7.40 14.45
N LEU A 273 16.97 7.76 14.10
CA LEU A 273 15.93 8.18 15.04
C LEU A 273 15.51 7.04 15.97
N PHE A 274 15.32 5.86 15.41
CA PHE A 274 14.84 4.67 16.14
C PHE A 274 15.95 3.68 16.56
N ARG A 275 17.23 4.09 16.50
CA ARG A 275 18.32 3.23 16.98
C ARG A 275 18.13 2.84 18.46
N PRO A 276 18.61 1.66 18.91
CA PRO A 276 18.42 1.18 20.28
C PRO A 276 18.86 2.14 21.38
N SER A 277 19.86 2.99 21.12
CA SER A 277 20.35 4.00 22.05
C SER A 277 19.60 5.33 22.00
N SER A 278 18.54 5.46 21.20
CA SER A 278 17.80 6.73 21.05
C SER A 278 17.15 7.18 22.35
N ARG A 279 17.22 8.49 22.59
CA ARG A 279 16.55 9.14 23.74
C ARG A 279 15.04 9.03 23.69
N LEU A 280 14.45 8.82 22.49
CA LEU A 280 13.01 8.67 22.32
C LEU A 280 12.44 7.53 23.19
N TYR A 281 13.22 6.48 23.40
CA TYR A 281 12.76 5.37 24.23
C TYR A 281 12.79 5.66 25.74
N ALA A 282 13.48 6.68 26.19
CA ALA A 282 13.45 7.14 27.58
C ALA A 282 12.28 8.11 27.86
N LEU A 283 11.78 8.77 26.82
CA LEU A 283 10.68 9.73 26.91
C LEU A 283 9.33 9.01 26.96
N ARG A 284 8.32 9.71 27.49
CA ARG A 284 6.92 9.26 27.52
C ARG A 284 6.04 10.22 26.73
N VAL A 285 4.86 9.75 26.34
CA VAL A 285 3.88 10.60 25.64
C VAL A 285 3.36 11.68 26.59
N ASN A 286 3.60 12.92 26.21
CA ASN A 286 3.10 14.11 26.91
C ASN A 286 2.36 15.02 25.93
N LEU A 287 1.05 14.90 25.90
CA LEU A 287 0.18 15.69 25.01
C LEU A 287 0.17 17.20 25.34
N ALA A 288 0.71 17.61 26.49
CA ALA A 288 0.85 19.03 26.85
C ALA A 288 2.19 19.63 26.34
N SER A 289 3.15 18.79 25.95
CA SER A 289 4.46 19.27 25.48
C SER A 289 4.38 19.89 24.10
N ASN A 290 4.77 21.17 23.96
CA ASN A 290 4.78 21.89 22.68
C ASN A 290 5.72 21.20 21.66
N ARG A 291 6.85 20.65 22.09
CA ARG A 291 7.77 19.91 21.19
C ARG A 291 7.12 18.66 20.61
N GLN A 292 6.39 17.90 21.45
CA GLN A 292 5.70 16.70 20.95
C GLN A 292 4.49 17.06 20.06
N ARG A 293 3.76 18.14 20.38
CA ARG A 293 2.69 18.66 19.52
C ARG A 293 3.22 19.09 18.15
N LEU A 294 4.33 19.84 18.14
CA LEU A 294 4.98 20.27 16.90
C LEU A 294 5.45 19.07 16.07
N ALA A 295 6.10 18.09 16.70
CA ALA A 295 6.50 16.86 16.02
C ALA A 295 5.30 16.08 15.45
N THR A 296 4.18 16.04 16.19
CA THR A 296 2.94 15.40 15.72
C THR A 296 2.34 16.16 14.53
N ALA A 297 2.28 17.48 14.59
CA ALA A 297 1.79 18.29 13.48
C ALA A 297 2.69 18.16 12.24
N ALA A 298 4.01 18.22 12.41
CA ALA A 298 4.97 18.05 11.32
C ALA A 298 4.85 16.68 10.66
N TYR A 299 4.68 15.61 11.46
CA TYR A 299 4.45 14.27 10.93
C TYR A 299 3.14 14.18 10.14
N ILE A 300 2.03 14.69 10.71
CA ILE A 300 0.72 14.66 10.04
C ILE A 300 0.81 15.43 8.71
N ILE A 301 1.40 16.61 8.71
CA ILE A 301 1.54 17.44 7.50
C ILE A 301 2.39 16.69 6.46
N ALA A 302 3.57 16.19 6.85
CA ALA A 302 4.48 15.53 5.91
C ALA A 302 3.88 14.25 5.31
N TRP A 303 3.25 13.41 6.16
CA TRP A 303 2.64 12.16 5.69
C TRP A 303 1.39 12.42 4.83
N SER A 304 0.55 13.39 5.23
CA SER A 304 -0.62 13.81 4.43
C SER A 304 -0.20 14.43 3.10
N ALA A 305 0.86 15.24 3.08
CA ALA A 305 1.39 15.81 1.85
C ALA A 305 1.93 14.72 0.91
N LEU A 306 2.65 13.72 1.42
CA LEU A 306 3.13 12.59 0.63
C LEU A 306 1.96 11.84 -0.01
N ILE A 307 0.96 11.43 0.78
CA ILE A 307 -0.22 10.72 0.30
C ILE A 307 -0.99 11.58 -0.72
N ALA A 308 -1.20 12.87 -0.42
CA ALA A 308 -1.91 13.79 -1.30
C ALA A 308 -1.18 13.97 -2.64
N THR A 309 0.14 14.13 -2.62
CA THR A 309 0.94 14.25 -3.85
C THR A 309 0.79 12.99 -4.70
N ILE A 310 0.93 11.81 -4.11
CA ILE A 310 0.74 10.55 -4.83
C ILE A 310 -0.68 10.49 -5.39
N ALA A 311 -1.71 10.72 -4.58
CA ALA A 311 -3.10 10.61 -4.99
C ALA A 311 -3.48 11.58 -6.13
N ILE A 312 -2.97 12.81 -6.09
CA ILE A 312 -3.24 13.81 -7.15
C ILE A 312 -2.51 13.44 -8.43
N LEU A 313 -1.23 13.02 -8.33
CA LEU A 313 -0.45 12.63 -9.50
C LEU A 313 -0.99 11.37 -10.17
N THR A 314 -1.56 10.43 -9.41
CA THR A 314 -2.11 9.16 -9.93
C THR A 314 -3.59 9.23 -10.29
N SER A 315 -4.21 10.39 -10.16
CA SER A 315 -5.60 10.57 -10.56
C SER A 315 -5.71 10.45 -12.09
N PRO A 316 -6.60 9.60 -12.62
CA PRO A 316 -6.79 9.46 -14.06
C PRO A 316 -7.11 10.81 -14.70
N LYS A 317 -6.46 11.13 -15.80
CA LYS A 317 -6.75 12.34 -16.61
C LYS A 317 -7.91 12.10 -17.57
N ASN A 318 -7.96 10.89 -18.13
CA ASN A 318 -9.11 10.44 -18.92
C ASN A 318 -10.01 9.61 -18.02
N THR A 319 -11.17 10.13 -17.70
CA THR A 319 -12.12 9.51 -16.76
C THR A 319 -13.30 8.84 -17.44
N LEU A 320 -13.47 9.05 -18.75
CA LEU A 320 -14.52 8.46 -19.57
C LEU A 320 -13.94 7.97 -20.89
N TRP A 321 -14.00 6.67 -21.15
CA TRP A 321 -13.59 6.07 -22.43
C TRP A 321 -14.38 4.81 -22.74
N PHE A 322 -14.53 4.52 -24.04
CA PHE A 322 -15.14 3.28 -24.50
C PHE A 322 -14.09 2.18 -24.63
N ASP A 323 -14.35 1.04 -23.96
CA ASP A 323 -13.56 -0.17 -24.09
C ASP A 323 -14.12 -1.03 -25.22
N GLN A 324 -13.46 -1.02 -26.39
CA GLN A 324 -13.89 -1.77 -27.56
C GLN A 324 -13.87 -3.29 -27.31
N ALA A 325 -12.92 -3.79 -26.53
CA ALA A 325 -12.83 -5.22 -26.22
C ALA A 325 -13.93 -5.67 -25.25
N GLY A 326 -14.29 -4.83 -24.29
CA GLY A 326 -15.37 -5.09 -23.33
C GLY A 326 -16.75 -4.68 -23.80
N GLY A 327 -16.86 -3.86 -24.87
CA GLY A 327 -18.12 -3.32 -25.39
C GLY A 327 -18.85 -2.43 -24.39
N ASN A 328 -18.10 -1.64 -23.59
CA ASN A 328 -18.69 -0.82 -22.55
C ASN A 328 -17.93 0.49 -22.32
N TRP A 329 -18.63 1.47 -21.77
CA TRP A 329 -18.02 2.69 -21.26
C TRP A 329 -17.44 2.47 -19.87
N ASN A 330 -16.22 2.92 -19.67
CA ASN A 330 -15.61 3.08 -18.36
C ASN A 330 -15.75 4.53 -17.93
N ASP A 331 -16.51 4.79 -16.88
CA ASP A 331 -16.74 6.12 -16.32
C ASP A 331 -16.27 6.17 -14.86
N PHE A 332 -15.23 6.94 -14.60
CA PHE A 332 -14.63 7.08 -13.28
C PHE A 332 -15.15 8.28 -12.50
N ASP A 333 -16.09 9.04 -13.06
CA ASP A 333 -16.66 10.25 -12.46
C ASP A 333 -17.97 10.01 -11.70
N GLN A 334 -18.20 8.78 -11.21
CA GLN A 334 -19.46 8.41 -10.54
C GLN A 334 -19.81 9.31 -9.35
N TYR A 335 -18.84 9.77 -8.56
CA TYR A 335 -19.11 10.66 -7.42
C TYR A 335 -19.38 12.10 -7.85
N GLN A 336 -18.74 12.56 -8.90
CA GLN A 336 -18.99 13.86 -9.52
C GLN A 336 -20.42 13.92 -10.09
N ARG A 337 -20.80 12.90 -10.85
CA ARG A 337 -22.14 12.77 -11.40
C ARG A 337 -23.20 12.60 -10.30
N LEU A 338 -22.89 11.84 -9.23
CA LEU A 338 -23.78 11.72 -8.09
C LEU A 338 -23.99 13.05 -7.37
N ALA A 339 -22.93 13.82 -7.19
CA ALA A 339 -23.02 15.15 -6.59
C ALA A 339 -23.87 16.09 -7.46
N ASP A 340 -23.65 16.08 -8.77
CA ASP A 340 -24.44 16.83 -9.73
C ASP A 340 -25.94 16.46 -9.70
N ALA A 341 -26.24 15.17 -9.74
CA ALA A 341 -27.59 14.67 -9.64
C ALA A 341 -28.29 15.10 -8.33
N LEU A 342 -27.61 15.02 -7.19
CA LEU A 342 -28.15 15.46 -5.91
C LEU A 342 -28.42 16.98 -5.88
N LEU A 343 -27.58 17.79 -6.49
CA LEU A 343 -27.79 19.23 -6.61
C LEU A 343 -28.97 19.60 -7.51
N HIS A 344 -29.29 18.74 -8.50
CA HIS A 344 -30.48 18.85 -9.33
C HIS A 344 -31.72 18.14 -8.77
N GLY A 345 -31.65 17.59 -7.55
CA GLY A 345 -32.80 17.05 -6.81
C GLY A 345 -33.21 15.62 -7.14
N HIS A 346 -32.30 14.84 -7.74
CA HIS A 346 -32.56 13.42 -8.04
C HIS A 346 -31.39 12.52 -7.63
N THR A 347 -31.60 11.19 -7.72
CA THR A 347 -30.67 10.18 -7.18
C THR A 347 -30.04 9.28 -8.26
N TRP A 348 -30.51 9.39 -9.50
CA TRP A 348 -29.95 8.68 -10.65
C TRP A 348 -28.88 9.54 -11.34
N LEU A 349 -27.96 8.89 -12.03
CA LEU A 349 -26.93 9.55 -12.83
C LEU A 349 -27.50 9.94 -14.20
N ASP A 350 -27.21 11.16 -14.66
CA ASP A 350 -27.61 11.65 -15.98
C ASP A 350 -26.70 11.06 -17.06
N LEU A 351 -26.89 9.78 -17.30
CA LEU A 351 -26.19 9.00 -18.31
C LEU A 351 -27.21 8.46 -19.32
N PRO A 352 -26.88 8.41 -20.63
CA PRO A 352 -27.71 7.77 -21.62
C PRO A 352 -27.87 6.28 -21.30
N VAL A 353 -29.06 5.75 -21.51
CA VAL A 353 -29.38 4.33 -21.27
C VAL A 353 -29.68 3.69 -22.61
N ASP A 354 -28.88 2.70 -22.99
CA ASP A 354 -29.13 1.94 -24.21
C ASP A 354 -30.46 1.15 -24.07
N PRO A 355 -31.38 1.27 -25.05
CA PRO A 355 -32.65 0.54 -25.05
C PRO A 355 -32.51 -0.97 -24.95
N VAL A 356 -31.41 -1.52 -25.43
CA VAL A 356 -31.09 -2.97 -25.37
C VAL A 356 -31.07 -3.49 -23.95
N LEU A 357 -30.62 -2.71 -22.95
CA LEU A 357 -30.64 -3.12 -21.55
C LEU A 357 -32.04 -3.45 -21.04
N GLY A 358 -33.06 -2.72 -21.51
CA GLY A 358 -34.46 -2.97 -21.18
C GLY A 358 -35.08 -4.17 -21.90
N GLN A 359 -34.46 -4.65 -22.97
CA GLN A 359 -34.92 -5.80 -23.77
C GLN A 359 -34.28 -7.13 -23.31
N LEU A 360 -33.15 -7.05 -22.60
CA LEU A 360 -32.46 -8.23 -22.06
C LEU A 360 -33.34 -8.89 -20.96
N GLN A 361 -33.48 -10.20 -21.01
CA GLN A 361 -34.14 -10.97 -19.96
C GLN A 361 -33.41 -10.79 -18.61
N ASN A 362 -32.10 -10.75 -18.64
CA ASN A 362 -31.24 -10.44 -17.50
C ASN A 362 -30.15 -9.46 -17.91
N PRO A 363 -30.31 -8.16 -17.64
CA PRO A 363 -29.29 -7.16 -17.97
C PRO A 363 -28.01 -7.28 -17.14
N TYR A 364 -28.00 -8.07 -16.07
CA TYR A 364 -26.85 -8.28 -15.19
C TYR A 364 -25.94 -9.43 -15.68
N ASP A 365 -26.43 -10.27 -16.61
CA ASP A 365 -25.58 -11.26 -17.26
C ASP A 365 -24.59 -10.59 -18.21
N PHE A 366 -23.30 -10.74 -17.89
CA PHE A 366 -22.23 -10.16 -18.68
C PHE A 366 -22.21 -10.74 -20.11
N SER A 367 -22.38 -12.07 -20.24
CA SER A 367 -22.36 -12.73 -21.56
C SER A 367 -23.47 -12.24 -22.48
N ALA A 368 -24.68 -12.00 -21.89
CA ALA A 368 -25.80 -11.45 -22.64
C ALA A 368 -25.52 -10.03 -23.15
N ARG A 369 -24.91 -9.15 -22.32
CA ARG A 369 -24.52 -7.81 -22.74
C ARG A 369 -23.41 -7.85 -23.79
N GLN A 370 -22.41 -8.71 -23.61
CA GLN A 370 -21.29 -8.82 -24.51
C GLN A 370 -21.69 -9.32 -25.90
N ALA A 371 -22.70 -10.19 -26.00
CA ALA A 371 -23.22 -10.66 -27.26
C ALA A 371 -23.74 -9.50 -28.16
N TYR A 372 -24.36 -8.48 -27.55
CA TYR A 372 -24.77 -7.27 -28.27
C TYR A 372 -23.60 -6.32 -28.57
N ALA A 373 -22.59 -6.26 -27.69
CA ALA A 373 -21.42 -5.42 -27.91
C ALA A 373 -20.55 -5.89 -29.10
N THR A 374 -20.61 -7.16 -29.44
CA THR A 374 -19.85 -7.78 -30.55
C THR A 374 -20.52 -7.66 -31.92
N ASP A 375 -21.75 -7.10 -31.98
CA ASP A 375 -22.45 -6.92 -33.28
C ASP A 375 -21.91 -5.76 -34.15
N GLY A 376 -20.90 -5.05 -33.66
CA GLY A 376 -20.25 -3.93 -34.30
C GLY A 376 -20.95 -2.59 -34.09
N THR A 377 -22.01 -2.54 -33.29
CA THR A 377 -22.67 -1.30 -32.89
C THR A 377 -22.09 -0.81 -31.55
N MET A 378 -22.12 0.50 -31.36
CA MET A 378 -21.65 1.11 -30.13
C MET A 378 -22.81 1.20 -29.15
N HIS A 379 -22.71 0.51 -28.03
CA HIS A 379 -23.75 0.49 -27.00
C HIS A 379 -23.35 1.31 -25.79
N ASP A 380 -24.31 2.01 -25.16
CA ASP A 380 -24.10 2.83 -23.96
C ASP A 380 -24.23 2.01 -22.67
N PHE A 381 -23.41 0.94 -22.56
CA PHE A 381 -23.27 0.16 -21.34
C PHE A 381 -22.18 0.76 -20.46
N TYR A 382 -22.49 1.12 -19.22
CA TYR A 382 -21.53 1.68 -18.28
C TYR A 382 -21.04 0.62 -17.32
N TRP A 383 -19.74 0.36 -17.36
CA TRP A 383 -19.09 -0.60 -16.47
C TRP A 383 -19.11 -0.12 -15.01
N ASP A 384 -19.37 -1.06 -14.09
CA ASP A 384 -19.44 -0.81 -12.64
C ASP A 384 -20.44 0.29 -12.24
N HIS A 385 -21.55 0.43 -12.97
CA HIS A 385 -22.71 1.24 -12.62
C HIS A 385 -23.89 0.35 -12.25
N ALA A 386 -24.65 0.73 -11.22
CA ALA A 386 -25.89 0.04 -10.91
C ALA A 386 -26.98 0.46 -11.89
N TYR A 387 -27.56 -0.51 -12.59
CA TYR A 387 -28.70 -0.29 -13.49
C TYR A 387 -29.97 -0.82 -12.83
N PHE A 388 -31.00 0.03 -12.69
CA PHE A 388 -32.28 -0.37 -12.12
C PHE A 388 -33.42 0.47 -12.68
N ASN A 389 -34.49 -0.18 -13.15
CA ASN A 389 -35.66 0.48 -13.71
C ASN A 389 -35.37 1.55 -14.75
N GLY A 390 -34.54 1.24 -15.74
CA GLY A 390 -34.23 2.14 -16.84
C GLY A 390 -33.36 3.33 -16.47
N ARG A 391 -32.58 3.28 -15.36
CA ARG A 391 -31.71 4.36 -14.90
C ARG A 391 -30.42 3.82 -14.34
N TYR A 392 -29.35 4.63 -14.46
CA TYR A 392 -28.07 4.36 -13.83
C TYR A 392 -27.97 5.02 -12.46
N TYR A 393 -27.33 4.32 -11.53
CA TYR A 393 -27.06 4.79 -10.17
C TYR A 393 -25.62 4.50 -9.77
N CYS A 394 -25.06 5.40 -8.96
CA CYS A 394 -23.85 5.09 -8.22
C CYS A 394 -24.18 4.09 -7.11
N TYR A 395 -23.59 2.89 -7.12
CA TYR A 395 -23.83 1.89 -6.07
C TYR A 395 -22.99 2.10 -4.81
N PHE A 396 -22.03 2.99 -4.88
CA PHE A 396 -21.26 3.40 -3.71
C PHE A 396 -22.12 4.25 -2.76
N GLY A 397 -21.64 4.35 -1.51
CA GLY A 397 -22.34 5.15 -0.50
C GLY A 397 -22.40 6.64 -0.86
N VAL A 398 -23.52 7.28 -0.50
CA VAL A 398 -23.80 8.69 -0.82
C VAL A 398 -22.99 9.69 0.00
N VAL A 399 -22.48 9.28 1.17
CA VAL A 399 -21.86 10.19 2.14
C VAL A 399 -20.64 10.95 1.60
N PRO A 400 -19.70 10.35 0.84
CA PRO A 400 -18.64 11.13 0.24
C PRO A 400 -19.13 12.24 -0.69
N ALA A 401 -20.17 11.96 -1.50
CA ALA A 401 -20.78 12.97 -2.36
C ALA A 401 -21.33 14.15 -1.55
N VAL A 402 -22.09 13.87 -0.49
CA VAL A 402 -22.71 14.88 0.38
C VAL A 402 -21.68 15.67 1.20
N LEU A 403 -20.63 15.00 1.68
CA LEU A 403 -19.64 15.68 2.55
C LEU A 403 -18.62 16.51 1.79
N LEU A 404 -18.28 16.14 0.56
CA LEU A 404 -17.16 16.76 -0.13
C LEU A 404 -17.50 17.20 -1.57
N PHE A 405 -18.05 16.32 -2.42
CA PHE A 405 -18.23 16.63 -3.84
C PHE A 405 -19.32 17.69 -4.08
N ALA A 406 -20.51 17.51 -3.53
CA ALA A 406 -21.60 18.44 -3.70
C ALA A 406 -21.31 19.82 -3.08
N PRO A 407 -20.75 19.93 -1.85
CA PRO A 407 -20.33 21.24 -1.32
C PRO A 407 -19.25 21.92 -2.17
N TYR A 408 -18.27 21.13 -2.66
CA TYR A 408 -17.23 21.67 -3.54
C TYR A 408 -17.82 22.23 -4.83
N GLN A 409 -18.66 21.44 -5.52
CA GLN A 409 -19.32 21.84 -6.76
C GLN A 409 -20.23 23.06 -6.56
N LEU A 410 -20.99 23.09 -5.45
CA LEU A 410 -21.86 24.22 -5.12
C LEU A 410 -21.08 25.55 -4.94
N VAL A 411 -19.87 25.47 -4.37
CA VAL A 411 -19.03 26.66 -4.11
C VAL A 411 -18.22 27.07 -5.32
N THR A 412 -17.67 26.11 -6.07
CA THR A 412 -16.70 26.36 -7.15
C THR A 412 -17.32 26.32 -8.56
N GLY A 413 -18.48 25.67 -8.70
CA GLY A 413 -19.05 25.36 -10.02
C GLY A 413 -18.27 24.27 -10.78
N GLN A 414 -17.27 23.62 -10.17
CA GLN A 414 -16.37 22.67 -10.83
C GLN A 414 -16.49 21.28 -10.21
N TRP A 415 -16.22 20.25 -10.98
CA TRP A 415 -16.10 18.89 -10.48
C TRP A 415 -14.79 18.69 -9.71
N LEU A 416 -14.88 18.00 -8.60
CA LEU A 416 -13.73 17.65 -7.78
C LEU A 416 -13.10 16.35 -8.31
N SER A 417 -11.78 16.33 -8.54
CA SER A 417 -11.11 15.09 -8.97
C SER A 417 -11.10 14.02 -7.87
N SER A 418 -11.16 12.75 -8.27
CA SER A 418 -11.09 11.60 -7.36
C SER A 418 -9.81 11.59 -6.53
N GLY A 419 -8.66 11.99 -7.11
CA GLY A 419 -7.39 12.09 -6.40
C GLY A 419 -7.40 13.12 -5.29
N VAL A 420 -8.00 14.30 -5.49
CA VAL A 420 -8.15 15.32 -4.43
C VAL A 420 -9.08 14.83 -3.33
N ALA A 421 -10.17 14.14 -3.66
CA ALA A 421 -11.08 13.58 -2.66
C ALA A 421 -10.37 12.53 -1.77
N ILE A 422 -9.60 11.62 -2.39
CA ILE A 422 -8.80 10.62 -1.66
C ILE A 422 -7.74 11.31 -0.80
N ALA A 423 -7.08 12.36 -1.31
CA ALA A 423 -6.10 13.13 -0.55
C ALA A 423 -6.71 13.76 0.71
N VAL A 424 -7.88 14.39 0.60
CA VAL A 424 -8.58 15.03 1.73
C VAL A 424 -8.97 13.99 2.78
N PHE A 425 -9.64 12.91 2.38
CA PHE A 425 -10.07 11.88 3.33
C PHE A 425 -8.87 11.13 3.95
N SER A 426 -7.82 10.86 3.18
CA SER A 426 -6.60 10.23 3.70
C SER A 426 -5.85 11.14 4.68
N ALA A 427 -5.80 12.46 4.43
CA ALA A 427 -5.21 13.41 5.36
C ALA A 427 -5.96 13.44 6.70
N LEU A 428 -7.30 13.41 6.68
CA LEU A 428 -8.13 13.27 7.88
C LEU A 428 -7.84 11.94 8.60
N ALA A 429 -7.77 10.83 7.87
CA ALA A 429 -7.47 9.52 8.44
C ALA A 429 -6.09 9.47 9.10
N VAL A 430 -5.06 10.02 8.47
CA VAL A 430 -3.70 10.13 9.03
C VAL A 430 -3.70 10.99 10.30
N ALA A 431 -4.37 12.12 10.27
CA ALA A 431 -4.45 13.02 11.42
C ALA A 431 -5.13 12.32 12.61
N PHE A 432 -6.33 11.81 12.42
CA PHE A 432 -7.10 11.19 13.49
C PHE A 432 -6.55 9.84 13.91
N GLY A 433 -5.94 9.05 13.01
CA GLY A 433 -5.20 7.84 13.34
C GLY A 433 -4.00 8.12 14.24
N THR A 434 -3.19 9.11 13.90
CA THR A 434 -2.05 9.56 14.72
C THR A 434 -2.49 10.03 16.11
N LEU A 435 -3.52 10.89 16.18
CA LEU A 435 -4.07 11.40 17.42
C LEU A 435 -4.72 10.29 18.27
N LEU A 436 -5.40 9.34 17.65
CA LEU A 436 -6.00 8.17 18.32
C LEU A 436 -4.93 7.31 18.98
N VAL A 437 -3.86 6.95 18.24
CA VAL A 437 -2.75 6.13 18.76
C VAL A 437 -2.12 6.82 19.99
N GLN A 438 -1.81 8.11 19.89
CA GLN A 438 -1.23 8.87 21.00
C GLN A 438 -2.18 8.97 22.20
N ARG A 439 -3.48 9.14 21.94
CA ARG A 439 -4.49 9.23 23.00
C ARG A 439 -4.71 7.90 23.72
N VAL A 440 -4.74 6.78 22.97
CA VAL A 440 -4.81 5.42 23.52
C VAL A 440 -3.55 5.13 24.35
N ALA A 441 -2.37 5.42 23.83
CA ALA A 441 -1.11 5.27 24.53
C ALA A 441 -1.11 6.04 25.86
N ARG A 442 -1.48 7.32 25.84
CA ARG A 442 -1.54 8.14 27.07
C ARG A 442 -2.60 7.65 28.05
N GLY A 443 -3.76 7.19 27.55
CA GLY A 443 -4.91 6.82 28.38
C GLY A 443 -4.76 5.47 29.07
N TYR A 444 -4.27 4.48 28.37
CA TYR A 444 -4.18 3.09 28.87
C TYR A 444 -2.75 2.65 29.18
N PHE A 445 -1.75 3.24 28.55
CA PHE A 445 -0.34 2.85 28.69
C PHE A 445 0.55 4.06 29.00
N PRO A 446 0.31 4.77 30.13
CA PRO A 446 1.02 6.03 30.44
C PRO A 446 2.53 5.86 30.61
N GLN A 447 3.00 4.63 30.82
CA GLN A 447 4.41 4.28 30.94
C GLN A 447 5.06 3.90 29.61
N ALA A 448 4.27 3.84 28.51
CA ALA A 448 4.79 3.47 27.21
C ALA A 448 5.86 4.45 26.72
N SER A 449 6.84 3.89 26.01
CA SER A 449 7.93 4.64 25.40
C SER A 449 7.45 5.50 24.25
N LEU A 450 7.88 6.77 24.23
CA LEU A 450 7.60 7.67 23.09
C LEU A 450 8.13 7.09 21.78
N GLY A 451 9.31 6.43 21.79
CA GLY A 451 9.88 5.81 20.58
C GLY A 451 9.02 4.64 20.08
N ILE A 452 8.51 3.77 20.98
CA ILE A 452 7.59 2.69 20.59
C ILE A 452 6.27 3.26 20.10
N VAL A 453 5.72 4.27 20.76
CA VAL A 453 4.48 4.91 20.31
C VAL A 453 4.61 5.51 18.91
N TRP A 454 5.74 6.13 18.57
CA TRP A 454 5.98 6.65 17.22
C TRP A 454 6.13 5.52 16.17
N LEU A 455 6.82 4.42 16.50
CA LEU A 455 6.86 3.25 15.61
C LEU A 455 5.45 2.70 15.35
N VAL A 456 4.60 2.64 16.40
CA VAL A 456 3.20 2.23 16.25
C VAL A 456 2.39 3.24 15.43
N VAL A 457 2.62 4.57 15.58
CA VAL A 457 1.98 5.60 14.75
C VAL A 457 2.30 5.40 13.27
N ILE A 458 3.57 5.19 12.95
CA ILE A 458 4.02 4.94 11.56
C ILE A 458 3.38 3.65 11.03
N ALA A 459 3.49 2.56 11.81
CA ALA A 459 2.90 1.26 11.47
C ALA A 459 1.39 1.36 11.23
N PHE A 460 0.67 2.08 12.09
CA PHE A 460 -0.78 2.24 12.03
C PHE A 460 -1.20 2.96 10.74
N ASN A 461 -0.53 4.07 10.41
CA ASN A 461 -0.87 4.83 9.20
C ASN A 461 -0.52 4.08 7.90
N ILE A 462 0.54 3.26 7.87
CA ILE A 462 0.85 2.41 6.72
C ILE A 462 -0.13 1.23 6.66
N GLY A 463 -0.34 0.54 7.78
CA GLY A 463 -1.12 -0.70 7.86
C GLY A 463 -2.64 -0.52 7.69
N THR A 464 -3.17 0.70 7.74
CA THR A 464 -4.59 1.00 7.47
C THR A 464 -4.94 1.05 5.97
N ASN A 465 -4.04 0.66 5.09
CA ASN A 465 -4.24 0.54 3.64
C ASN A 465 -4.42 1.87 2.87
N LEU A 466 -4.25 3.01 3.52
CA LEU A 466 -4.44 4.33 2.88
C LEU A 466 -3.50 4.57 1.70
N PHE A 467 -2.29 4.01 1.76
CA PHE A 467 -1.29 4.16 0.71
C PHE A 467 -1.74 3.50 -0.60
N ILE A 468 -2.38 2.33 -0.53
CA ILE A 468 -2.92 1.64 -1.72
C ILE A 468 -3.96 2.51 -2.43
N TYR A 469 -4.85 3.18 -1.69
CA TYR A 469 -5.85 4.07 -2.30
C TYR A 469 -5.23 5.30 -2.92
N SER A 470 -4.09 5.77 -2.41
CA SER A 470 -3.42 6.95 -2.95
C SER A 470 -2.75 6.68 -4.29
N TYR A 471 -2.15 5.51 -4.51
CA TYR A 471 -1.55 5.23 -5.81
C TYR A 471 -2.51 4.58 -6.83
N ASN A 472 -3.72 4.22 -6.37
CA ASN A 472 -4.87 3.82 -7.19
C ASN A 472 -6.00 4.83 -7.02
N SER A 473 -5.79 6.08 -7.43
CA SER A 473 -6.68 7.21 -7.14
C SER A 473 -7.91 7.23 -8.02
N MET A 474 -8.63 6.13 -8.04
CA MET A 474 -9.90 5.96 -8.73
C MET A 474 -11.07 6.09 -7.76
N PHE A 475 -12.27 6.24 -8.29
CA PHE A 475 -13.50 6.34 -7.51
C PHE A 475 -13.71 5.21 -6.48
N TYR A 476 -13.15 4.03 -6.69
CA TYR A 476 -13.15 2.92 -5.73
C TYR A 476 -12.46 3.23 -4.39
N GLY A 477 -11.42 4.07 -4.42
CA GLY A 477 -10.67 4.48 -3.21
C GLY A 477 -11.41 5.49 -2.35
N ILE A 478 -12.34 6.26 -2.92
CA ILE A 478 -13.04 7.35 -2.25
C ILE A 478 -13.86 6.87 -1.05
N PRO A 479 -14.79 5.90 -1.19
CA PRO A 479 -15.57 5.42 -0.05
C PRO A 479 -14.71 4.75 1.02
N MET A 480 -13.60 4.11 0.63
CA MET A 480 -12.65 3.50 1.55
C MET A 480 -11.94 4.54 2.40
N ALA A 481 -11.31 5.53 1.76
CA ALA A 481 -10.58 6.59 2.46
C ALA A 481 -11.52 7.40 3.37
N CYS A 482 -12.74 7.71 2.91
CA CYS A 482 -13.77 8.39 3.68
C CYS A 482 -14.21 7.57 4.90
N ALA A 483 -14.47 6.28 4.74
CA ALA A 483 -14.90 5.42 5.83
C ALA A 483 -13.82 5.25 6.90
N ILE A 484 -12.56 5.06 6.50
CA ILE A 484 -11.42 5.00 7.43
C ILE A 484 -11.28 6.33 8.18
N ALA A 485 -11.39 7.47 7.49
CA ALA A 485 -11.35 8.79 8.13
C ALA A 485 -12.45 8.95 9.18
N LEU A 486 -13.69 8.62 8.84
CA LEU A 486 -14.83 8.72 9.75
C LEU A 486 -14.70 7.78 10.96
N VAL A 487 -14.24 6.53 10.75
CA VAL A 487 -14.02 5.59 11.87
C VAL A 487 -12.93 6.09 12.82
N LEU A 488 -11.77 6.49 12.30
CA LEU A 488 -10.66 6.96 13.14
C LEU A 488 -11.02 8.25 13.87
N MET A 489 -11.71 9.15 13.21
CA MET A 489 -12.25 10.37 13.82
C MET A 489 -13.28 10.04 14.91
N GLY A 490 -14.21 9.13 14.64
CA GLY A 490 -15.23 8.68 15.59
C GLY A 490 -14.62 8.03 16.83
N LEU A 491 -13.67 7.09 16.65
CA LEU A 491 -12.94 6.45 17.75
C LEU A 491 -12.14 7.46 18.57
N TRP A 492 -11.53 8.45 17.92
CA TRP A 492 -10.80 9.50 18.60
C TRP A 492 -11.74 10.38 19.45
N PHE A 493 -12.87 10.84 18.91
CA PHE A 493 -13.88 11.59 19.66
C PHE A 493 -14.41 10.79 20.85
N TRP A 494 -14.74 9.52 20.66
CA TRP A 494 -15.16 8.66 21.75
C TRP A 494 -14.08 8.47 22.81
N GLN A 495 -12.82 8.36 22.41
CA GLN A 495 -11.72 8.21 23.36
C GLN A 495 -11.43 9.48 24.16
N ILE A 496 -11.52 10.66 23.55
CA ILE A 496 -11.30 11.95 24.26
C ILE A 496 -12.52 12.39 25.07
N SER A 497 -13.71 11.82 24.82
CA SER A 497 -14.91 12.15 25.59
C SER A 497 -14.83 11.76 27.08
N LYS A 498 -13.96 10.78 27.40
CA LYS A 498 -13.79 10.24 28.74
C LYS A 498 -13.04 11.23 29.63
N ARG A 499 -13.65 11.61 30.76
CA ARG A 499 -13.07 12.49 31.74
C ARG A 499 -12.39 11.71 32.87
N PRO A 500 -11.42 12.33 33.58
CA PRO A 500 -10.75 11.68 34.73
C PRO A 500 -11.69 11.25 35.86
N ASP A 501 -12.79 11.98 36.06
CA ASP A 501 -13.83 11.68 37.07
C ASP A 501 -14.69 10.45 36.71
N GLY A 502 -14.47 9.88 35.51
CA GLY A 502 -15.21 8.74 34.99
C GLY A 502 -16.51 9.08 34.28
N THR A 503 -16.85 10.38 34.17
CA THR A 503 -17.94 10.88 33.32
C THR A 503 -17.49 10.95 31.86
N VAL A 504 -18.46 11.21 30.97
CA VAL A 504 -18.18 11.44 29.54
C VAL A 504 -18.73 12.81 29.13
N ASN A 505 -18.08 13.44 28.18
CA ASN A 505 -18.58 14.66 27.55
C ASN A 505 -19.62 14.30 26.47
N PRO A 506 -20.91 14.67 26.63
CA PRO A 506 -21.96 14.30 25.69
C PRO A 506 -21.69 14.79 24.26
N TRP A 507 -21.18 16.02 24.09
CA TRP A 507 -20.92 16.59 22.77
C TRP A 507 -19.87 15.80 21.98
N LEU A 508 -18.81 15.34 22.65
CA LEU A 508 -17.78 14.52 22.03
C LEU A 508 -18.29 13.10 21.76
N VAL A 509 -19.19 12.57 22.60
CA VAL A 509 -19.88 11.31 22.33
C VAL A 509 -20.74 11.44 21.07
N ALA A 510 -21.53 12.52 20.96
CA ALA A 510 -22.36 12.81 19.79
C ALA A 510 -21.50 12.95 18.51
N ALA A 511 -20.42 13.71 18.58
CA ALA A 511 -19.48 13.87 17.44
C ALA A 511 -18.94 12.51 16.94
N GLY A 512 -18.52 11.66 17.88
CA GLY A 512 -18.07 10.30 17.53
C GLY A 512 -19.20 9.45 16.94
N SER A 513 -20.41 9.55 17.49
CA SER A 513 -21.57 8.82 16.99
C SER A 513 -22.04 9.31 15.62
N ILE A 514 -21.93 10.61 15.31
CA ILE A 514 -22.16 11.15 13.95
C ILE A 514 -21.21 10.50 12.95
N CYS A 515 -19.90 10.51 13.24
CA CYS A 515 -18.92 9.88 12.35
C CYS A 515 -19.23 8.40 12.13
N MET A 516 -19.61 7.67 13.17
CA MET A 516 -19.95 6.25 13.07
C MET A 516 -21.23 6.02 12.29
N ALA A 517 -22.29 6.81 12.49
CA ALA A 517 -23.55 6.70 11.77
C ALA A 517 -23.37 6.97 10.27
N LEU A 518 -22.58 7.98 9.89
CA LEU A 518 -22.27 8.31 8.50
C LEU A 518 -21.59 7.17 7.76
N ASN A 519 -20.85 6.30 8.45
CA ASN A 519 -20.18 5.16 7.81
C ASN A 519 -21.14 4.19 7.12
N LEU A 520 -22.38 4.07 7.60
CA LEU A 520 -23.39 3.25 6.92
C LEU A 520 -23.66 3.74 5.48
N GLY A 521 -23.69 5.05 5.29
CA GLY A 521 -23.89 5.65 3.97
C GLY A 521 -22.59 5.94 3.21
N THR A 522 -21.46 5.51 3.75
CA THR A 522 -20.16 5.53 3.08
C THR A 522 -19.83 4.13 2.57
N ARG A 523 -19.76 3.17 3.50
CA ARG A 523 -19.47 1.76 3.22
C ARG A 523 -20.07 0.90 4.34
N PRO A 524 -21.13 0.11 4.09
CA PRO A 524 -21.88 -0.59 5.13
C PRO A 524 -21.06 -1.53 6.00
N GLN A 525 -19.99 -2.13 5.48
CA GLN A 525 -19.10 -3.03 6.22
C GLN A 525 -18.48 -2.38 7.46
N PHE A 526 -18.31 -1.05 7.45
CA PHE A 526 -17.74 -0.31 8.58
C PHE A 526 -18.68 -0.20 9.80
N ILE A 527 -19.92 -0.68 9.73
CA ILE A 527 -20.79 -0.84 10.91
C ILE A 527 -20.15 -1.77 11.96
N ALA A 528 -19.24 -2.65 11.56
CA ALA A 528 -18.40 -3.44 12.45
C ALA A 528 -17.72 -2.60 13.53
N ALA A 529 -17.34 -1.35 13.21
CA ALA A 529 -16.75 -0.42 14.17
C ALA A 529 -17.71 0.04 15.29
N TRP A 530 -19.04 -0.03 15.08
CA TRP A 530 -20.00 0.36 16.11
C TRP A 530 -19.88 -0.52 17.35
N VAL A 531 -19.57 -1.79 17.16
CA VAL A 531 -19.43 -2.76 18.25
C VAL A 531 -18.28 -2.40 19.18
N ILE A 532 -17.25 -1.69 18.69
CA ILE A 532 -16.09 -1.21 19.46
C ILE A 532 -16.49 -0.25 20.58
N ALA A 533 -17.64 0.43 20.46
CA ALA A 533 -18.17 1.29 21.52
C ALA A 533 -18.33 0.54 22.84
N PHE A 534 -18.79 -0.72 22.82
CA PHE A 534 -19.05 -1.49 24.04
C PHE A 534 -17.80 -1.72 24.88
N PRO A 535 -16.70 -2.32 24.38
CA PRO A 535 -15.49 -2.48 25.18
C PRO A 535 -14.83 -1.13 25.47
N LEU A 536 -14.94 -0.15 24.58
CA LEU A 536 -14.38 1.17 24.76
C LEU A 536 -15.01 1.89 25.94
N PHE A 537 -16.33 1.85 26.08
CA PHE A 537 -17.10 2.49 27.17
C PHE A 537 -17.49 1.53 28.30
N TRP A 538 -16.93 0.31 28.34
CA TRP A 538 -17.35 -0.71 29.31
C TRP A 538 -17.35 -0.23 30.77
N GLN A 539 -16.33 0.56 31.16
CA GLN A 539 -16.23 1.12 32.50
C GLN A 539 -17.37 2.11 32.79
N GLN A 540 -17.74 2.96 31.83
CA GLN A 540 -18.78 3.93 31.88
C GLN A 540 -20.17 3.28 31.92
N ILE A 541 -20.33 2.17 31.22
CA ILE A 541 -21.60 1.42 31.14
C ILE A 541 -21.79 0.59 32.42
N ARG A 542 -20.83 -0.26 32.74
CA ARG A 542 -21.02 -1.31 33.78
C ARG A 542 -20.72 -0.86 35.20
N TYR A 543 -19.68 -0.05 35.39
CA TYR A 543 -19.21 0.32 36.72
C TYR A 543 -19.61 1.73 37.12
N ARG A 544 -19.32 2.73 36.32
CA ARG A 544 -19.60 4.13 36.60
C ARG A 544 -21.05 4.52 36.34
N ARG A 545 -21.76 3.80 35.48
CA ARG A 545 -23.14 4.06 35.09
C ARG A 545 -23.34 5.50 34.59
N THR A 546 -22.37 6.02 33.82
CA THR A 546 -22.39 7.35 33.21
C THR A 546 -22.81 7.33 31.74
N LEU A 547 -23.08 6.12 31.20
CA LEU A 547 -23.64 5.85 29.88
C LEU A 547 -24.66 4.71 30.02
N PHE A 548 -25.71 4.75 29.23
CA PHE A 548 -26.87 3.81 29.27
C PHE A 548 -27.48 3.65 30.68
N SER A 549 -27.65 4.80 31.35
CA SER A 549 -28.24 4.84 32.68
C SER A 549 -28.99 6.15 32.91
N ARG A 550 -29.83 6.21 33.94
CA ARG A 550 -30.56 7.45 34.30
C ARG A 550 -29.59 8.60 34.63
N ARG A 551 -28.47 8.31 35.28
CA ARG A 551 -27.44 9.33 35.62
C ARG A 551 -26.69 9.84 34.40
N GLY A 552 -26.57 9.01 33.34
CA GLY A 552 -25.89 9.34 32.12
C GLY A 552 -26.84 9.61 30.95
N MET A 553 -28.08 10.06 31.19
CA MET A 553 -29.11 10.23 30.16
C MET A 553 -28.61 11.12 29.00
N ALA A 554 -28.01 12.27 29.30
CA ALA A 554 -27.49 13.19 28.29
C ALA A 554 -26.43 12.53 27.41
N ALA A 555 -25.51 11.75 28.00
CA ALA A 555 -24.49 11.02 27.24
C ALA A 555 -25.09 9.85 26.44
N THR A 556 -26.15 9.21 26.96
CA THR A 556 -26.87 8.14 26.27
C THR A 556 -27.64 8.69 25.07
N LEU A 557 -28.33 9.79 25.21
CA LEU A 557 -29.02 10.47 24.11
C LEU A 557 -27.99 10.93 23.05
N ALA A 558 -26.87 11.52 23.49
CA ALA A 558 -25.77 11.92 22.61
C ALA A 558 -25.16 10.73 21.85
N ALA A 559 -25.16 9.54 22.45
CA ALA A 559 -24.69 8.34 21.76
C ALA A 559 -25.70 7.82 20.72
N LEU A 560 -27.01 7.92 20.97
CA LEU A 560 -28.06 7.28 20.17
C LEU A 560 -28.70 8.21 19.13
N ILE A 561 -28.93 9.50 19.46
CA ILE A 561 -29.62 10.43 18.57
C ILE A 561 -28.96 10.52 17.18
N PRO A 562 -27.63 10.60 17.04
CA PRO A 562 -27.01 10.64 15.72
C PRO A 562 -27.39 9.44 14.83
N PHE A 563 -27.49 8.25 15.40
CA PHE A 563 -27.92 7.08 14.65
C PHE A 563 -29.40 7.16 14.26
N VAL A 564 -30.26 7.60 15.17
CA VAL A 564 -31.72 7.77 14.90
C VAL A 564 -31.96 8.83 13.83
N VAL A 565 -31.14 9.87 13.77
CA VAL A 565 -31.28 10.98 12.82
C VAL A 565 -30.67 10.67 11.46
N LEU A 566 -29.48 10.02 11.42
CA LEU A 566 -28.71 9.84 10.18
C LEU A 566 -28.97 8.50 9.48
N VAL A 567 -29.25 7.43 10.21
CA VAL A 567 -29.45 6.12 9.60
C VAL A 567 -30.73 6.06 8.74
N PRO A 568 -31.90 6.55 9.21
CA PRO A 568 -33.12 6.49 8.40
C PRO A 568 -33.02 7.22 7.06
N PRO A 569 -32.48 8.46 6.95
CA PRO A 569 -32.28 9.09 5.64
C PRO A 569 -31.37 8.29 4.71
N ILE A 570 -30.29 7.66 5.24
CA ILE A 570 -29.38 6.83 4.45
C ILE A 570 -30.12 5.59 3.90
N LEU A 571 -30.94 4.94 4.73
CA LEU A 571 -31.73 3.81 4.30
C LEU A 571 -32.86 4.27 3.35
N GLY A 572 -33.48 5.44 3.61
CA GLY A 572 -34.46 6.06 2.73
C GLY A 572 -33.90 6.36 1.33
N TYR A 573 -32.64 6.79 1.25
CA TYR A 573 -31.94 6.97 -0.03
C TYR A 573 -31.83 5.64 -0.81
N ASN A 574 -31.63 4.51 -0.14
CA ASN A 574 -31.65 3.20 -0.79
C ASN A 574 -33.07 2.85 -1.28
N TYR A 575 -34.10 3.14 -0.46
CA TYR A 575 -35.47 2.85 -0.84
C TYR A 575 -35.94 3.65 -2.06
N VAL A 576 -35.58 4.92 -2.13
CA VAL A 576 -35.88 5.78 -3.31
C VAL A 576 -35.25 5.24 -4.59
N ARG A 577 -34.05 4.68 -4.51
CA ARG A 577 -33.35 4.16 -5.69
C ARG A 577 -33.81 2.76 -6.09
N PHE A 578 -33.90 1.86 -5.11
CA PHE A 578 -34.01 0.42 -5.35
C PHE A 578 -35.24 -0.25 -4.73
N HIS A 579 -36.20 0.54 -4.23
CA HIS A 579 -37.40 0.08 -3.52
C HIS A 579 -37.09 -0.91 -2.37
N SER A 580 -35.91 -0.79 -1.77
CA SER A 580 -35.42 -1.62 -0.67
C SER A 580 -34.56 -0.81 0.29
N TRP A 581 -34.87 -0.88 1.58
CA TRP A 581 -34.11 -0.18 2.63
C TRP A 581 -32.65 -0.71 2.78
N PHE A 582 -32.47 -1.99 2.51
CA PHE A 582 -31.20 -2.70 2.76
C PHE A 582 -30.43 -3.11 1.50
N ASN A 583 -30.91 -2.77 0.31
CA ASN A 583 -30.18 -2.94 -0.92
C ASN A 583 -29.37 -1.68 -1.22
N PHE A 584 -28.05 -1.80 -1.19
CA PHE A 584 -27.14 -0.68 -1.44
C PHE A 584 -26.76 -0.54 -2.93
N GLY A 585 -27.34 -1.34 -3.82
CA GLY A 585 -27.13 -1.24 -5.26
C GLY A 585 -26.11 -2.21 -5.84
N GLN A 586 -25.31 -2.87 -5.01
CA GLN A 586 -24.30 -3.81 -5.49
C GLN A 586 -24.88 -4.95 -6.34
N ASN A 587 -26.07 -5.41 -6.02
CA ASN A 587 -26.75 -6.47 -6.76
C ASN A 587 -27.10 -6.06 -8.20
N TYR A 588 -27.26 -4.77 -8.46
CA TYR A 588 -27.68 -4.22 -9.75
C TYR A 588 -26.49 -3.72 -10.60
N ASN A 589 -25.26 -4.02 -10.15
CA ASN A 589 -24.07 -3.54 -10.79
C ASN A 589 -23.78 -4.27 -12.11
N LEU A 590 -23.57 -3.52 -13.19
CA LEU A 590 -23.17 -4.04 -14.50
C LEU A 590 -21.66 -4.30 -14.51
N THR A 591 -21.27 -5.50 -14.12
CA THR A 591 -19.87 -5.94 -14.03
C THR A 591 -19.67 -7.26 -14.78
N GLY A 592 -18.49 -7.84 -14.76
CA GLY A 592 -18.18 -9.13 -15.39
C GLY A 592 -18.85 -10.36 -14.77
N TYR A 593 -19.68 -10.15 -13.74
CA TYR A 593 -20.41 -11.22 -13.05
C TYR A 593 -21.83 -10.79 -12.76
N ASP A 594 -22.79 -11.73 -12.87
CA ASP A 594 -24.16 -11.48 -12.41
C ASP A 594 -24.20 -11.42 -10.88
N MET A 595 -24.29 -10.22 -10.35
CA MET A 595 -24.32 -9.99 -8.92
C MET A 595 -25.68 -10.33 -8.27
N THR A 596 -26.76 -10.54 -9.08
CA THR A 596 -28.08 -10.95 -8.57
C THR A 596 -28.13 -12.45 -8.26
N ALA A 597 -27.40 -13.26 -9.03
CA ALA A 597 -27.35 -14.73 -8.91
C ALA A 597 -26.12 -15.23 -8.16
N ARG A 598 -25.31 -14.32 -7.63
CA ARG A 598 -24.01 -14.67 -7.05
C ARG A 598 -24.13 -15.48 -5.77
N THR A 599 -23.60 -16.71 -5.81
CA THR A 599 -23.39 -17.58 -4.66
C THR A 599 -21.92 -17.94 -4.54
N SER A 600 -21.30 -17.61 -3.42
CA SER A 600 -19.92 -18.08 -3.15
C SER A 600 -19.97 -19.52 -2.65
N SER A 601 -19.26 -20.41 -3.35
CA SER A 601 -19.10 -21.79 -2.88
C SER A 601 -18.28 -21.84 -1.60
N LYS A 602 -18.70 -22.66 -0.64
CA LYS A 602 -17.89 -22.91 0.57
C LYS A 602 -16.49 -23.50 0.24
N TYR A 603 -16.34 -24.17 -0.89
CA TYR A 603 -15.06 -24.73 -1.33
C TYR A 603 -14.08 -23.69 -1.83
N THR A 604 -14.55 -22.53 -2.31
CA THR A 604 -13.70 -21.41 -2.72
C THR A 604 -13.44 -20.43 -1.58
N MET A 605 -14.24 -20.47 -0.52
CA MET A 605 -14.17 -19.53 0.60
C MET A 605 -12.86 -19.64 1.39
N ILE A 606 -12.43 -20.87 1.73
CA ILE A 606 -11.19 -21.08 2.51
C ILE A 606 -9.94 -20.64 1.72
N PRO A 607 -9.73 -21.05 0.46
CA PRO A 607 -8.66 -20.53 -0.36
C PRO A 607 -8.70 -19.01 -0.52
N ALA A 608 -9.90 -18.43 -0.71
CA ALA A 608 -10.05 -16.98 -0.83
C ALA A 608 -9.66 -16.23 0.46
N LEU A 609 -10.04 -16.74 1.62
CA LEU A 609 -9.61 -16.20 2.92
C LEU A 609 -8.08 -16.30 3.10
N PHE A 610 -7.48 -17.42 2.68
CA PHE A 610 -6.03 -17.57 2.70
C PHE A 610 -5.37 -16.54 1.79
N ASN A 611 -5.85 -16.37 0.56
CA ASN A 611 -5.32 -15.37 -0.37
C ASN A 611 -5.47 -13.96 0.19
N GLN A 612 -6.65 -13.62 0.75
CA GLN A 612 -6.90 -12.30 1.30
C GLN A 612 -6.00 -11.97 2.49
N LEU A 613 -5.68 -12.94 3.34
CA LEU A 613 -4.94 -12.71 4.59
C LEU A 613 -3.46 -13.10 4.52
N PHE A 614 -3.15 -14.27 3.94
CA PHE A 614 -1.86 -14.94 4.14
C PHE A 614 -1.12 -15.27 2.82
N GLN A 615 -1.67 -14.92 1.66
CA GLN A 615 -0.99 -15.15 0.39
C GLN A 615 0.44 -14.61 0.47
N PRO A 616 1.48 -15.44 0.28
CA PRO A 616 2.85 -14.97 0.25
C PRO A 616 3.08 -13.95 -0.87
N ILE A 617 4.03 -13.04 -0.68
CA ILE A 617 4.46 -12.14 -1.74
C ILE A 617 5.21 -12.95 -2.79
N ALA A 618 4.80 -12.84 -4.04
CA ALA A 618 5.59 -13.33 -5.16
C ALA A 618 6.73 -12.35 -5.43
N THR A 619 7.95 -12.87 -5.53
CA THR A 619 9.15 -12.06 -5.77
C THR A 619 9.73 -12.33 -7.15
N SER A 620 10.35 -11.30 -7.72
CA SER A 620 11.06 -11.35 -9.00
C SER A 620 12.50 -10.89 -8.81
N ALA A 621 13.41 -11.37 -9.64
CA ALA A 621 14.77 -10.82 -9.73
C ALA A 621 14.79 -9.42 -10.35
N ASN A 622 13.73 -9.05 -11.09
CA ASN A 622 13.61 -7.78 -11.79
C ASN A 622 12.78 -6.77 -11.00
N PHE A 623 13.06 -5.47 -11.20
CA PHE A 623 12.22 -4.40 -10.67
C PHE A 623 10.77 -4.56 -11.16
N PRO A 624 9.77 -4.43 -10.32
CA PRO A 624 9.79 -3.91 -8.93
C PRO A 624 10.09 -4.94 -7.82
N PHE A 625 10.67 -6.09 -8.11
CA PHE A 625 11.02 -7.18 -7.19
C PHE A 625 9.84 -7.86 -6.51
N VAL A 626 8.65 -7.33 -6.68
CA VAL A 626 7.37 -7.86 -6.22
C VAL A 626 6.52 -8.10 -7.46
N GLN A 627 5.98 -9.31 -7.60
CA GLN A 627 5.16 -9.71 -8.74
C GLN A 627 3.68 -9.78 -8.38
N ARG A 628 2.86 -9.58 -9.40
CA ARG A 628 1.44 -9.88 -9.37
C ARG A 628 1.23 -11.39 -9.20
N VAL A 629 0.35 -11.76 -8.29
CA VAL A 629 -0.12 -13.13 -8.11
C VAL A 629 -1.47 -13.26 -8.80
N GLU A 630 -1.53 -14.12 -9.81
CA GLU A 630 -2.80 -14.49 -10.43
C GLU A 630 -3.55 -15.45 -9.48
N THR A 631 -4.84 -15.19 -9.32
CA THR A 631 -5.68 -16.10 -8.55
C THR A 631 -6.34 -17.10 -9.50
N THR A 632 -6.18 -18.38 -9.21
CA THR A 632 -6.86 -19.44 -9.94
C THR A 632 -8.29 -19.68 -9.45
N LEU A 633 -8.73 -18.88 -8.48
CA LEU A 633 -10.06 -19.00 -7.88
C LEU A 633 -11.13 -18.46 -8.84
N ALA A 634 -12.16 -19.25 -9.10
CA ALA A 634 -13.34 -18.79 -9.84
C ALA A 634 -14.04 -17.66 -9.05
N GLY A 635 -14.51 -16.63 -9.76
CA GLY A 635 -15.24 -15.51 -9.20
C GLY A 635 -14.48 -14.18 -9.28
N PRO A 636 -15.00 -13.09 -8.72
CA PRO A 636 -14.41 -11.76 -8.80
C PRO A 636 -13.22 -11.60 -7.86
N ASN A 637 -12.15 -12.32 -8.18
CA ASN A 637 -10.91 -12.24 -7.46
C ASN A 637 -9.95 -11.36 -8.26
N GLU A 638 -9.55 -10.24 -7.68
CA GLU A 638 -8.60 -9.33 -8.30
C GLU A 638 -7.17 -9.79 -8.00
N PRO A 639 -6.26 -9.65 -8.98
CA PRO A 639 -4.85 -9.94 -8.75
C PRO A 639 -4.29 -9.04 -7.64
N SER A 640 -3.48 -9.66 -6.79
CA SER A 640 -2.75 -8.97 -5.71
C SER A 640 -1.27 -9.29 -5.82
N TYR A 641 -0.42 -8.60 -5.05
CA TYR A 641 0.97 -9.01 -4.90
C TYR A 641 1.23 -9.72 -3.56
N GLY A 642 0.19 -9.93 -2.75
CA GLY A 642 0.25 -10.67 -1.49
C GLY A 642 -0.99 -10.49 -0.64
N GLY A 643 -1.17 -11.31 0.38
CA GLY A 643 -2.20 -11.18 1.39
C GLY A 643 -1.86 -10.09 2.42
N TYR A 644 -2.85 -9.67 3.21
CA TYR A 644 -2.73 -8.55 4.14
C TYR A 644 -1.53 -8.67 5.09
N PHE A 645 -1.32 -9.84 5.72
CA PHE A 645 -0.21 -10.05 6.67
C PHE A 645 1.16 -10.14 5.98
N ALA A 646 1.21 -10.48 4.71
CA ALA A 646 2.44 -10.50 3.94
C ALA A 646 2.83 -9.09 3.48
N ILE A 647 1.85 -8.28 3.03
CA ILE A 647 2.08 -6.88 2.64
C ILE A 647 2.40 -6.01 3.86
N TYR A 648 1.74 -6.27 4.99
CA TYR A 648 1.91 -5.55 6.25
C TYR A 648 2.45 -6.47 7.36
N PRO A 649 3.73 -6.91 7.33
CA PRO A 649 4.27 -7.84 8.31
C PRO A 649 4.14 -7.36 9.76
N ILE A 650 4.09 -6.05 9.99
CA ILE A 650 3.84 -5.49 11.32
C ILE A 650 2.47 -5.91 11.89
N ALA A 651 1.49 -6.20 11.03
CA ALA A 651 0.16 -6.64 11.44
C ALA A 651 0.17 -8.03 12.13
N LEU A 652 1.22 -8.84 11.94
CA LEU A 652 1.40 -10.12 12.61
C LEU A 652 1.40 -9.99 14.15
N PHE A 653 1.77 -8.81 14.69
CA PHE A 653 1.64 -8.57 16.13
C PHE A 653 0.19 -8.69 16.62
N ALA A 654 -0.81 -8.44 15.77
CA ALA A 654 -2.20 -8.61 16.17
C ALA A 654 -2.52 -10.07 16.57
N LEU A 655 -1.92 -11.04 15.87
CA LEU A 655 -2.13 -12.47 16.12
C LEU A 655 -1.58 -12.92 17.50
N LEU A 656 -0.68 -12.13 18.08
CA LEU A 656 -0.06 -12.40 19.38
C LEU A 656 -0.93 -11.93 20.57
N PHE A 657 -2.12 -11.37 20.34
CA PHE A 657 -2.93 -10.78 21.41
C PHE A 657 -3.30 -11.76 22.52
N PHE A 658 -3.46 -13.05 22.20
CA PHE A 658 -3.67 -14.11 23.21
C PHE A 658 -2.47 -14.29 24.15
N LEU A 659 -1.24 -14.16 23.61
CA LEU A 659 -0.01 -14.34 24.41
C LEU A 659 0.18 -13.22 25.43
N VAL A 660 -0.29 -12.01 25.14
CA VAL A 660 -0.24 -10.85 26.05
C VAL A 660 -1.56 -10.60 26.78
N ARG A 661 -2.42 -11.63 26.89
CA ARG A 661 -3.76 -11.52 27.52
C ARG A 661 -3.69 -10.91 28.92
N ARG A 662 -2.77 -11.37 29.77
CA ARG A 662 -2.66 -10.89 31.17
C ARG A 662 -2.34 -9.39 31.18
N GLN A 663 -1.43 -8.93 30.34
CA GLN A 663 -1.05 -7.53 30.21
C GLN A 663 -2.22 -6.68 29.68
N LEU A 664 -2.93 -7.16 28.68
CA LEU A 664 -4.13 -6.48 28.16
C LEU A 664 -5.25 -6.38 29.20
N GLN A 665 -5.41 -7.41 30.05
CA GLN A 665 -6.35 -7.39 31.14
C GLN A 665 -5.95 -6.38 32.23
N SER A 666 -4.66 -6.30 32.60
CA SER A 666 -4.17 -5.34 33.60
C SER A 666 -4.40 -3.89 33.17
N HIS A 667 -4.29 -3.61 31.87
CA HIS A 667 -4.60 -2.31 31.26
C HIS A 667 -6.08 -2.11 30.91
N LYS A 668 -6.96 -3.09 31.21
CA LYS A 668 -8.42 -3.06 30.96
C LYS A 668 -8.80 -2.90 29.48
N VAL A 669 -7.97 -3.38 28.58
CA VAL A 669 -8.16 -3.31 27.10
C VAL A 669 -8.32 -4.68 26.43
N TRP A 670 -8.37 -5.77 27.22
CA TRP A 670 -8.56 -7.12 26.69
C TRP A 670 -9.84 -7.25 25.85
N GLY A 671 -10.97 -6.75 26.37
CA GLY A 671 -12.23 -6.77 25.63
C GLY A 671 -12.19 -5.95 24.33
N LEU A 672 -11.41 -4.85 24.32
CA LEU A 672 -11.21 -4.04 23.11
C LEU A 672 -10.41 -4.83 22.06
N ALA A 673 -9.34 -5.52 22.45
CA ALA A 673 -8.54 -6.34 21.53
C ALA A 673 -9.35 -7.51 20.97
N CYS A 674 -10.09 -8.25 21.82
CA CYS A 674 -10.96 -9.34 21.36
C CYS A 674 -12.05 -8.86 20.40
N CYS A 675 -12.70 -7.74 20.71
CA CYS A 675 -13.75 -7.17 19.86
C CYS A 675 -13.16 -6.71 18.52
N SER A 676 -12.00 -6.04 18.53
CA SER A 676 -11.36 -5.58 17.28
C SER A 676 -10.97 -6.77 16.39
N MET A 677 -10.34 -7.81 16.92
CA MET A 677 -9.99 -9.00 16.13
C MET A 677 -11.20 -9.78 15.65
N GLY A 678 -12.21 -9.96 16.53
CA GLY A 678 -13.45 -10.64 16.17
C GLY A 678 -14.20 -9.91 15.03
N MET A 679 -14.30 -8.58 15.11
CA MET A 679 -14.94 -7.79 14.08
C MET A 679 -14.10 -7.69 12.80
N ALA A 680 -12.77 -7.69 12.89
CA ALA A 680 -11.89 -7.80 11.72
C ALA A 680 -12.15 -9.12 10.98
N PHE A 681 -12.22 -10.23 11.71
CA PHE A 681 -12.52 -11.53 11.11
C PHE A 681 -13.90 -11.58 10.45
N VAL A 682 -14.93 -11.01 11.10
CA VAL A 682 -16.28 -10.91 10.51
C VAL A 682 -16.25 -10.07 9.23
N ALA A 683 -15.54 -8.93 9.22
CA ALA A 683 -15.43 -8.09 8.03
C ALA A 683 -14.77 -8.84 6.87
N VAL A 684 -13.63 -9.52 7.11
CA VAL A 684 -12.97 -10.35 6.08
C VAL A 684 -13.89 -11.43 5.53
N LEU A 685 -14.65 -12.13 6.41
CA LEU A 685 -15.60 -13.15 5.99
C LEU A 685 -16.70 -12.59 5.08
N VAL A 686 -17.27 -11.45 5.47
CA VAL A 686 -18.34 -10.80 4.70
C VAL A 686 -17.82 -10.32 3.35
N ASP A 687 -16.65 -9.68 3.32
CA ASP A 687 -16.05 -9.18 2.08
C ASP A 687 -15.72 -10.34 1.12
N THR A 688 -15.05 -11.37 1.62
CA THR A 688 -14.69 -12.54 0.81
C THR A 688 -15.94 -13.25 0.25
N TYR A 689 -16.99 -13.35 1.07
CA TYR A 689 -18.26 -13.97 0.66
C TYR A 689 -19.02 -13.14 -0.38
N LYS A 690 -19.11 -11.82 -0.18
CA LYS A 690 -19.93 -10.92 -1.01
C LYS A 690 -19.17 -10.32 -2.19
N SER A 691 -17.91 -9.92 -1.97
CA SER A 691 -17.17 -9.11 -2.95
C SER A 691 -16.00 -9.84 -3.58
N GLY A 692 -15.57 -10.99 -3.05
CA GLY A 692 -14.38 -11.72 -3.49
C GLY A 692 -13.10 -11.19 -2.81
N THR A 693 -11.94 -11.41 -3.46
CA THR A 693 -10.64 -10.99 -2.93
C THR A 693 -10.11 -9.79 -3.70
N SER A 694 -9.65 -8.80 -2.98
CA SER A 694 -8.97 -7.62 -3.55
C SER A 694 -8.18 -6.89 -2.47
N MET A 695 -7.04 -6.31 -2.85
CA MET A 695 -6.25 -5.47 -1.93
C MET A 695 -7.02 -4.22 -1.47
N ARG A 696 -7.97 -3.72 -2.25
CA ARG A 696 -8.80 -2.58 -1.84
C ARG A 696 -9.73 -2.90 -0.66
N TYR A 697 -10.10 -4.17 -0.45
CA TYR A 697 -10.94 -4.58 0.68
C TYR A 697 -10.17 -4.73 2.00
N TYR A 698 -8.84 -4.63 1.99
CA TYR A 698 -8.06 -4.63 3.24
C TYR A 698 -8.47 -3.49 4.17
N GLY A 699 -8.88 -2.33 3.65
CA GLY A 699 -9.33 -1.20 4.46
C GLY A 699 -10.54 -1.48 5.33
N ASP A 700 -11.41 -2.43 4.95
CA ASP A 700 -12.62 -2.77 5.69
C ASP A 700 -12.31 -3.37 7.08
N PHE A 701 -11.14 -4.01 7.23
CA PHE A 701 -10.73 -4.65 8.49
C PHE A 701 -9.35 -4.17 9.02
N ALA A 702 -8.52 -3.57 8.19
CA ALA A 702 -7.15 -3.20 8.54
C ALA A 702 -7.06 -2.31 9.79
N TYR A 703 -7.94 -1.31 9.92
CA TYR A 703 -7.97 -0.43 11.09
C TYR A 703 -8.25 -1.18 12.40
N LEU A 704 -9.04 -2.26 12.37
CA LEU A 704 -9.34 -3.13 13.51
C LEU A 704 -8.11 -3.98 13.90
N VAL A 705 -7.44 -4.55 12.90
CA VAL A 705 -6.20 -5.29 13.09
C VAL A 705 -5.13 -4.36 13.67
N MET A 706 -4.94 -3.17 13.08
CA MET A 706 -3.95 -2.21 13.54
C MET A 706 -4.27 -1.64 14.92
N LEU A 707 -5.55 -1.51 15.29
CA LEU A 707 -5.94 -1.18 16.66
C LEU A 707 -5.49 -2.29 17.63
N THR A 708 -5.57 -3.55 17.24
CA THR A 708 -5.06 -4.66 18.06
C THR A 708 -3.54 -4.66 18.14
N VAL A 709 -2.82 -4.39 17.03
CA VAL A 709 -1.35 -4.21 17.02
C VAL A 709 -0.94 -3.15 18.03
N LEU A 710 -1.60 -1.99 18.00
CA LEU A 710 -1.38 -0.90 18.96
C LEU A 710 -1.47 -1.39 20.40
N LEU A 711 -2.55 -2.11 20.75
CA LEU A 711 -2.78 -2.59 22.12
C LEU A 711 -1.74 -3.63 22.53
N VAL A 712 -1.41 -4.59 21.66
CA VAL A 712 -0.45 -5.67 21.92
C VAL A 712 0.96 -5.11 22.13
N VAL A 713 1.43 -4.25 21.23
CA VAL A 713 2.78 -3.69 21.28
C VAL A 713 2.96 -2.83 22.54
N LEU A 714 1.99 -1.98 22.87
CA LEU A 714 2.09 -1.13 24.05
C LEU A 714 1.94 -1.91 25.36
N ALA A 715 1.13 -2.96 25.40
CA ALA A 715 1.02 -3.85 26.56
C ALA A 715 2.34 -4.57 26.83
N TYR A 716 3.01 -5.03 25.78
CA TYR A 716 4.32 -5.67 25.91
C TYR A 716 5.41 -4.67 26.34
N ASP A 717 5.48 -3.47 25.73
CA ASP A 717 6.44 -2.42 26.09
C ASP A 717 6.36 -2.06 27.57
N THR A 718 5.15 -1.87 28.10
CA THR A 718 4.95 -1.51 29.50
C THR A 718 5.34 -2.63 30.45
N SER A 719 5.04 -3.90 30.13
CA SER A 719 5.39 -5.05 30.97
C SER A 719 6.89 -5.36 30.99
N ALA A 720 7.55 -5.26 29.82
CA ALA A 720 8.99 -5.49 29.72
C ALA A 720 9.82 -4.50 30.56
N ARG A 721 9.29 -3.31 30.80
CA ARG A 721 9.91 -2.29 31.69
C ARG A 721 9.64 -2.54 33.16
N TYR A 722 8.48 -3.09 33.49
CA TYR A 722 8.13 -3.39 34.93
C TYR A 722 8.97 -4.54 35.49
N SER A 723 9.28 -5.53 34.64
CA SER A 723 10.12 -6.68 35.03
C SER A 723 11.55 -6.25 35.41
N THR A 724 12.09 -5.18 34.86
CA THR A 724 13.42 -4.67 35.20
C THR A 724 13.45 -3.86 36.50
N ALA A 725 12.33 -3.30 36.94
CA ALA A 725 12.25 -2.56 38.21
C ALA A 725 12.18 -3.48 39.42
N HIS A 726 11.71 -4.71 39.28
CA HIS A 726 11.57 -5.67 40.39
C HIS A 726 12.72 -6.67 40.56
N THR A 727 13.63 -6.79 39.61
CA THR A 727 14.83 -7.65 39.73
C THR A 727 16.02 -6.97 40.35
N GLY A 728 15.92 -5.70 40.73
CA GLY A 728 16.89 -4.99 41.56
C GLY A 728 16.69 -5.41 43.04
N GLY A 729 17.44 -6.40 43.46
CA GLY A 729 17.67 -6.98 44.77
C GLY A 729 16.73 -6.64 45.94
N ILE A 730 16.19 -7.68 46.54
CA ILE A 730 15.73 -7.64 47.93
C ILE A 730 16.92 -7.14 48.77
N PRO A 731 16.79 -6.03 49.53
CA PRO A 731 17.86 -5.62 50.42
C PRO A 731 18.00 -6.68 51.48
N SER A 732 19.13 -7.35 51.53
CA SER A 732 19.48 -8.18 52.71
C SER A 732 19.51 -7.28 53.95
N PRO A 733 18.81 -7.61 55.02
CA PRO A 733 18.85 -6.83 56.25
C PRO A 733 20.24 -7.00 56.91
N GLY A 734 21.07 -5.99 56.84
CA GLY A 734 22.35 -5.98 57.54
C GLY A 734 23.51 -5.16 56.99
N VAL A 735 23.34 -4.33 55.99
CA VAL A 735 24.45 -3.43 55.54
C VAL A 735 24.08 -1.96 55.78
N SER A 736 24.84 -1.33 56.65
CA SER A 736 24.72 0.05 57.03
C SER A 736 24.86 1.01 55.83
N SER A 737 23.93 1.96 55.79
CA SER A 737 23.77 3.00 54.77
C SER A 737 24.86 4.05 54.81
N SER A 738 25.99 3.86 54.12
CA SER A 738 26.93 4.94 53.88
C SER A 738 27.76 4.76 52.60
N ASP A 739 27.20 4.40 51.50
CA ASP A 739 27.76 4.63 50.16
C ASP A 739 26.78 4.24 49.03
N SER A 740 25.65 4.96 48.90
CA SER A 740 24.75 4.81 47.77
C SER A 740 24.84 6.01 46.82
N ARG A 741 26.01 6.28 46.27
CA ARG A 741 26.18 7.00 45.00
C ARG A 741 26.22 5.99 43.85
N GLY A 742 25.35 5.02 43.84
CA GLY A 742 25.12 4.10 42.72
C GLY A 742 24.15 4.72 41.75
N ALA A 743 24.63 5.28 40.65
CA ALA A 743 23.85 5.57 39.49
C ALA A 743 23.19 4.24 39.04
N THR A 744 21.87 4.07 39.29
CA THR A 744 21.09 2.96 38.73
C THR A 744 21.11 3.07 37.22
N THR A 745 22.08 2.41 36.60
CA THR A 745 22.09 2.15 35.15
C THR A 745 20.89 1.25 34.89
N VAL A 746 19.83 1.80 34.34
CA VAL A 746 18.67 1.05 33.88
C VAL A 746 19.16 0.15 32.74
N HIS A 747 19.58 -1.06 33.07
CA HIS A 747 19.83 -2.10 32.09
C HIS A 747 18.49 -2.42 31.42
N ARG A 748 18.35 -1.98 30.17
CA ARG A 748 17.19 -2.34 29.35
C ARG A 748 17.17 -3.85 29.20
N SER A 749 16.04 -4.49 29.55
CA SER A 749 15.90 -5.94 29.45
C SER A 749 16.16 -6.41 28.01
N LEU A 750 16.66 -7.63 27.87
CA LEU A 750 16.87 -8.26 26.57
C LEU A 750 15.55 -8.25 25.76
N GLY A 751 14.41 -8.56 26.38
CA GLY A 751 13.10 -8.53 25.74
C GLY A 751 12.71 -7.16 25.19
N PHE A 752 13.08 -6.07 25.87
CA PHE A 752 12.81 -4.72 25.36
C PHE A 752 13.66 -4.39 24.12
N ARG A 753 14.94 -4.79 24.11
CA ARG A 753 15.82 -4.60 22.94
C ARG A 753 15.33 -5.42 21.75
N THR A 754 14.92 -6.66 21.99
CA THR A 754 14.35 -7.53 20.94
C THR A 754 13.08 -6.89 20.36
N LEU A 755 12.16 -6.41 21.20
CA LEU A 755 10.95 -5.71 20.72
C LEU A 755 11.30 -4.50 19.84
N GLN A 756 12.25 -3.66 20.28
CA GLN A 756 12.70 -2.50 19.50
C GLN A 756 13.20 -2.91 18.11
N THR A 757 14.10 -3.89 18.06
CA THR A 757 14.70 -4.35 16.80
C THR A 757 13.64 -4.93 15.89
N VAL A 758 12.79 -5.82 16.40
CA VAL A 758 11.71 -6.45 15.62
C VAL A 758 10.73 -5.41 15.09
N LEU A 759 10.31 -4.44 15.92
CA LEU A 759 9.41 -3.37 15.47
C LEU A 759 10.03 -2.50 14.38
N VAL A 760 11.28 -2.05 14.57
CA VAL A 760 11.98 -1.23 13.57
C VAL A 760 12.08 -2.01 12.25
N THR A 761 12.48 -3.28 12.31
CA THR A 761 12.61 -4.13 11.13
C THR A 761 11.28 -4.34 10.43
N LEU A 762 10.22 -4.69 11.16
CA LEU A 762 8.90 -4.95 10.55
C LEU A 762 8.23 -3.67 10.03
N VAL A 763 8.40 -2.54 10.70
CA VAL A 763 7.91 -1.23 10.19
C VAL A 763 8.64 -0.87 8.89
N PHE A 764 9.96 -1.03 8.87
CA PHE A 764 10.76 -0.77 7.67
C PHE A 764 10.39 -1.72 6.53
N LEU A 765 10.28 -3.01 6.82
CA LEU A 765 9.90 -4.02 5.83
C LEU A 765 8.50 -3.75 5.26
N THR A 766 7.53 -3.40 6.12
CA THR A 766 6.19 -2.99 5.71
C THR A 766 6.26 -1.77 4.76
N PHE A 767 7.07 -0.77 5.09
CA PHE A 767 7.25 0.40 4.24
C PHE A 767 7.84 0.03 2.87
N VAL A 768 8.91 -0.78 2.85
CA VAL A 768 9.57 -1.21 1.60
C VAL A 768 8.63 -2.02 0.71
N ILE A 769 7.92 -3.01 1.28
CA ILE A 769 6.96 -3.82 0.52
C ILE A 769 5.85 -2.94 -0.07
N THR A 770 5.30 -2.03 0.73
CA THR A 770 4.24 -1.13 0.26
C THR A 770 4.75 -0.17 -0.83
N LEU A 771 5.98 0.31 -0.72
CA LEU A 771 6.61 1.17 -1.72
C LEU A 771 6.87 0.42 -3.03
N LEU A 772 7.42 -0.79 -2.97
CA LEU A 772 7.66 -1.62 -4.16
C LEU A 772 6.35 -2.07 -4.81
N GLY A 773 5.36 -2.41 -3.99
CA GLY A 773 4.02 -2.77 -4.45
C GLY A 773 3.33 -1.67 -5.26
N MET A 774 3.70 -0.41 -5.05
CA MET A 774 3.22 0.72 -5.85
C MET A 774 3.60 0.59 -7.34
N PHE A 775 4.75 -0.02 -7.62
CA PHE A 775 5.25 -0.22 -8.99
C PHE A 775 4.83 -1.57 -9.60
N THR A 776 4.16 -2.42 -8.83
CA THR A 776 3.70 -3.74 -9.30
C THR A 776 2.40 -3.56 -10.09
N PRO A 777 2.32 -4.00 -11.34
CA PRO A 777 1.09 -3.92 -12.11
C PRO A 777 0.00 -4.77 -11.45
N THR A 778 -1.11 -4.14 -11.10
CA THR A 778 -2.33 -4.79 -10.63
C THR A 778 -3.48 -4.37 -11.54
N ARG A 779 -4.67 -4.96 -11.40
CA ARG A 779 -5.82 -4.60 -12.24
C ARG A 779 -6.11 -3.09 -12.28
N LEU A 780 -5.79 -2.37 -11.22
CA LEU A 780 -6.13 -0.95 -11.07
C LEU A 780 -4.90 -0.04 -11.04
N SER A 781 -3.68 -0.59 -11.00
CA SER A 781 -2.45 0.22 -11.00
C SER A 781 -1.83 0.22 -12.39
N GLU A 782 -2.29 1.11 -13.22
CA GLU A 782 -1.69 1.38 -14.52
C GLU A 782 -0.52 2.37 -14.41
N TRP A 783 0.24 2.32 -13.32
CA TRP A 783 1.43 3.16 -13.16
C TRP A 783 2.40 3.03 -14.32
N TYR A 784 2.46 1.85 -14.87
CA TYR A 784 3.25 1.54 -16.03
C TYR A 784 2.83 2.36 -17.25
N SER A 785 1.52 2.50 -17.49
CA SER A 785 0.98 3.26 -18.62
C SER A 785 0.84 4.75 -18.32
N LEU A 786 0.40 5.10 -17.10
CA LEU A 786 0.16 6.49 -16.70
C LEU A 786 1.44 7.26 -16.35
N PHE A 787 2.47 6.58 -15.83
CA PHE A 787 3.73 7.16 -15.36
C PHE A 787 4.94 6.38 -15.85
N SER A 788 4.95 6.03 -17.12
CA SER A 788 6.06 5.30 -17.76
C SER A 788 7.41 5.97 -17.48
N GLY A 789 7.48 7.30 -17.50
CA GLY A 789 8.69 8.05 -17.21
C GLY A 789 9.18 7.88 -15.76
N MET A 790 8.29 7.89 -14.77
CA MET A 790 8.68 7.68 -13.37
C MET A 790 9.02 6.22 -13.12
N TRP A 791 8.25 5.29 -13.66
CA TRP A 791 8.51 3.86 -13.56
C TRP A 791 9.88 3.51 -14.14
N THR A 792 10.18 3.98 -15.35
CA THR A 792 11.48 3.76 -16.00
C THR A 792 12.63 4.46 -15.28
N THR A 793 12.39 5.64 -14.70
CA THR A 793 13.38 6.33 -13.86
C THR A 793 13.73 5.49 -12.64
N VAL A 794 12.76 4.98 -11.89
CA VAL A 794 13.01 4.16 -10.70
C VAL A 794 13.62 2.80 -11.10
N ARG A 795 13.15 2.19 -12.17
CA ARG A 795 13.76 0.97 -12.72
C ARG A 795 15.25 1.19 -13.05
N SER A 796 15.59 2.34 -13.64
CA SER A 796 16.97 2.65 -14.00
C SER A 796 17.91 2.72 -12.81
N TRP A 797 17.42 2.93 -11.59
CA TRP A 797 18.25 2.88 -10.37
C TRP A 797 18.82 1.49 -10.11
N PHE A 798 18.18 0.47 -10.61
CA PHE A 798 18.55 -0.94 -10.42
C PHE A 798 19.25 -1.55 -11.63
N LEU A 799 19.57 -0.76 -12.67
CA LEU A 799 20.37 -1.22 -13.80
C LEU A 799 21.72 -1.76 -13.31
N GLY A 800 22.06 -2.96 -13.69
CA GLY A 800 23.27 -3.64 -13.21
C GLY A 800 23.09 -4.51 -11.97
N MET A 801 22.01 -4.33 -11.20
CA MET A 801 21.61 -5.32 -10.18
C MET A 801 20.78 -6.46 -10.80
N LEU A 802 20.06 -6.15 -11.90
CA LEU A 802 19.08 -7.01 -12.54
C LEU A 802 19.67 -8.13 -13.41
N THR A 803 21.00 -8.18 -13.53
CA THR A 803 21.70 -9.16 -14.38
C THR A 803 22.49 -10.14 -13.54
N SER A 804 21.82 -10.98 -12.80
CA SER A 804 22.49 -12.10 -12.12
C SER A 804 22.14 -13.43 -12.76
#